data_6e96636cfe90e487ad6b935d573bda1a
#
_entry.id   6e96636cfe90e487ad6b935d573bda1a
#
_cell.length_a   1.000
_cell.length_b   1.000
_cell.length_c   1.000
_cell.angle_alpha   90.00
_cell.angle_beta   90.00
_cell.angle_gamma   90.00
#
_symmetry.space_group_name_H-M   'P 1'
#
loop_
_entity.id
_entity.type
_entity.pdbx_description
1 polymer ?
#
loop_
_entity_poly.entity_id
_entity_poly.type
_entity_poly.pdbx_seq_one_letter_code
_entity_poly.pdbx_strand_id
1 'polypeptide(L)'
;MIEPKNFTIPEFKSASENYDLLLEKGIALIQNYSGERWTDFNYHDPGITLLEQICYAITDLGYRTNFPIEDLLIGKKEGIDLEQTNLFFPIDKILPSKPLIPKDFQKLIIEEVEEVKNAWVYPVNDNLLGFDGLLNVFVQCQDVNDFDFSEEEVSKKVSSLLMKNRPLGTDFQKVQILKKDELSIDAKLKIDSFVLGETILSEIYFQIEKILNPNIKFQDFESMRATGRSVADIFSGPVPLKGFIDSKDFTLKTNEIYISEIREVIEKIDGVLEIEEIHLFKNGIKVFEDLITFGEDNYPFLKKNINTYNAASEQIKLYRDNIFYEIDTIILSQLYDSLSISQKTNYYKSIKPQKIDLSGRFSKAEIEQYYSIQNEFPAVYGLKENELPSKADKKRIGQVKQLRGFLILFEQLMANHLSQLANFHQIFSTQSEIKSTYFKQYADEVPGLNELISFDNKEAYLEYLNTISESKNKFYKRRTQIVDHLLARFGENFNTETLSKLMKIESENSSDLQINESILNSKIKYAKKIVENGQNKSLGLNYKTNTWDTENTSGHETRLKLLLGIENTTFRSLTTPLIDDYDQVENENEWSNQTIKIKGGGSLEVVTTSTIENEHLNYFTSTHNDFKGLFTHANKSKNYNIVVSTANKKEVFHLLYNAHGLQQPIELFRADSEAKCNAAMKKGIQKFEHLNSACEGFFLVEHILLRPLLTTNYVTTFLNDDSEPFLVSFNASSFEDQNDLRSDVFILGVNKENYSIIKSKEKKEFQIIIFDIFNKPVFKSPKVFYSNVGAKSEMKRLLSFFIKKSQDKEPIENFSEIVIDKGNSHEFPTNFGYSNRLSFIIPDWPLRFQNTEFRAYLKSIIQEHIPAQFKYDLFYLNMNQLSLFEDTYLNWLDKKKSDAINEADVYALQLIQLLRSYKPE
;
A
#
# COMPACT_ATOMS: atom_id res chain seq x y z
N MET A 1 25.50 -50.11 -31.40
CA MET A 1 24.41 -49.92 -32.36
C MET A 1 23.44 -48.97 -31.67
N ILE A 2 23.32 -47.76 -32.21
CA ILE A 2 22.34 -46.76 -31.74
C ILE A 2 21.01 -47.20 -32.37
N GLU A 3 20.06 -47.59 -31.55
CA GLU A 3 18.68 -47.85 -32.02
C GLU A 3 18.18 -46.68 -32.84
N PRO A 4 17.61 -46.88 -34.04
CA PRO A 4 16.99 -45.77 -34.76
C PRO A 4 15.81 -45.26 -33.96
N LYS A 5 15.88 -44.03 -33.47
CA LYS A 5 14.69 -43.35 -32.92
C LYS A 5 13.61 -43.36 -34.00
N ASN A 6 12.53 -44.06 -33.76
CA ASN A 6 11.35 -43.99 -34.61
C ASN A 6 10.91 -42.52 -34.73
N PHE A 7 11.15 -41.93 -35.89
CA PHE A 7 10.56 -40.63 -36.22
C PHE A 7 9.06 -40.86 -36.47
N THR A 8 8.24 -40.59 -35.51
CA THR A 8 6.80 -40.41 -35.74
C THR A 8 6.57 -38.96 -36.20
N ILE A 9 5.95 -38.80 -37.36
CA ILE A 9 5.48 -37.46 -37.80
C ILE A 9 4.40 -37.06 -36.80
N PRO A 10 4.55 -35.95 -36.06
CA PRO A 10 3.53 -35.50 -35.12
C PRO A 10 2.25 -35.15 -35.87
N GLU A 11 1.10 -35.50 -35.30
CA GLU A 11 -0.19 -35.01 -35.78
C GLU A 11 -0.24 -33.48 -35.80
N PHE A 12 -0.92 -32.90 -36.79
CA PHE A 12 -1.11 -31.46 -36.88
C PHE A 12 -1.86 -30.94 -35.65
N LYS A 13 -1.28 -29.97 -34.96
CA LYS A 13 -1.92 -29.36 -33.77
C LYS A 13 -3.07 -28.39 -34.14
N SER A 14 -3.00 -27.81 -35.32
CA SER A 14 -3.99 -26.85 -35.79
C SER A 14 -4.22 -26.97 -37.31
N ALA A 15 -5.39 -26.48 -37.78
CA ALA A 15 -5.71 -26.44 -39.19
C ALA A 15 -4.72 -25.56 -40.00
N SER A 16 -4.04 -24.63 -39.38
CA SER A 16 -3.02 -23.76 -40.02
C SER A 16 -1.72 -24.48 -40.32
N GLU A 17 -1.46 -25.65 -39.72
CA GLU A 17 -0.27 -26.47 -39.99
C GLU A 17 -0.52 -27.48 -41.11
N ASN A 18 -1.79 -27.70 -41.48
CA ASN A 18 -2.15 -28.67 -42.50
C ASN A 18 -2.17 -28.00 -43.88
N TYR A 19 -1.12 -28.22 -44.64
CA TYR A 19 -0.94 -27.68 -46.00
C TYR A 19 -2.09 -28.02 -46.93
N ASP A 20 -2.48 -29.29 -47.00
CA ASP A 20 -3.51 -29.78 -47.91
C ASP A 20 -4.87 -29.11 -47.62
N LEU A 21 -5.22 -28.97 -46.33
CA LEU A 21 -6.44 -28.28 -45.92
C LEU A 21 -6.41 -26.80 -46.25
N LEU A 22 -5.25 -26.15 -46.11
CA LEU A 22 -5.10 -24.73 -46.48
C LEU A 22 -5.24 -24.52 -47.98
N LEU A 23 -4.65 -25.41 -48.79
CA LEU A 23 -4.73 -25.35 -50.25
C LEU A 23 -6.18 -25.60 -50.73
N GLU A 24 -6.85 -26.60 -50.19
CA GLU A 24 -8.29 -26.86 -50.49
C GLU A 24 -9.18 -25.65 -50.16
N LYS A 25 -9.02 -25.05 -49.00
CA LYS A 25 -9.73 -23.83 -48.60
C LYS A 25 -9.36 -22.66 -49.48
N GLY A 26 -8.10 -22.50 -49.86
CA GLY A 26 -7.63 -21.45 -50.74
C GLY A 26 -8.28 -21.56 -52.12
N ILE A 27 -8.30 -22.74 -52.73
CA ILE A 27 -8.97 -23.02 -54.00
C ILE A 27 -10.47 -22.71 -53.88
N ALA A 28 -11.13 -23.17 -52.82
CA ALA A 28 -12.53 -22.91 -52.60
C ALA A 28 -12.86 -21.41 -52.50
N LEU A 29 -11.99 -20.63 -51.82
CA LEU A 29 -12.12 -19.18 -51.75
C LEU A 29 -11.95 -18.50 -53.11
N ILE A 30 -10.95 -18.91 -53.92
CA ILE A 30 -10.72 -18.39 -55.24
C ILE A 30 -11.91 -18.70 -56.17
N GLN A 31 -12.42 -19.91 -56.11
CA GLN A 31 -13.62 -20.32 -56.85
C GLN A 31 -14.84 -19.47 -56.51
N ASN A 32 -15.03 -19.17 -55.22
CA ASN A 32 -16.15 -18.35 -54.76
C ASN A 32 -16.02 -16.87 -55.17
N TYR A 33 -14.84 -16.28 -55.16
CA TYR A 33 -14.64 -14.87 -55.44
C TYR A 33 -14.33 -14.57 -56.94
N SER A 34 -13.73 -15.52 -57.68
CA SER A 34 -13.18 -15.29 -59.01
C SER A 34 -13.45 -16.42 -59.99
N GLY A 35 -14.27 -17.41 -59.67
CA GLY A 35 -14.52 -18.61 -60.47
C GLY A 35 -15.11 -18.35 -61.86
N GLU A 36 -15.74 -17.18 -62.10
CA GLU A 36 -16.20 -16.77 -63.45
C GLU A 36 -15.03 -16.38 -64.36
N ARG A 37 -13.92 -15.91 -63.81
CA ARG A 37 -12.75 -15.41 -64.55
C ARG A 37 -11.56 -16.32 -64.51
N TRP A 38 -11.39 -17.07 -63.43
CA TRP A 38 -10.32 -18.03 -63.20
C TRP A 38 -10.93 -19.41 -63.10
N THR A 39 -10.73 -20.24 -64.12
CA THR A 39 -11.44 -21.52 -64.34
C THR A 39 -10.50 -22.72 -64.28
N ASP A 40 -9.16 -22.53 -64.34
CA ASP A 40 -8.15 -23.60 -64.18
C ASP A 40 -7.59 -23.62 -62.75
N PHE A 41 -7.83 -24.70 -62.04
CA PHE A 41 -7.34 -24.92 -60.67
C PHE A 41 -6.37 -26.09 -60.58
N ASN A 42 -5.75 -26.47 -61.69
CA ASN A 42 -4.76 -27.52 -61.73
C ASN A 42 -3.37 -27.04 -61.24
N TYR A 43 -2.55 -27.94 -60.82
CA TYR A 43 -1.19 -27.64 -60.32
C TYR A 43 -0.24 -26.96 -61.31
N HIS A 44 -0.53 -26.98 -62.57
CA HIS A 44 0.26 -26.26 -63.58
C HIS A 44 -0.16 -24.79 -63.79
N ASP A 45 -1.27 -24.36 -63.21
CA ASP A 45 -1.68 -22.99 -63.26
C ASP A 45 -0.73 -22.11 -62.40
N PRO A 46 -0.24 -20.96 -62.92
CA PRO A 46 0.65 -20.08 -62.18
C PRO A 46 0.04 -19.50 -60.91
N GLY A 47 -1.27 -19.28 -60.89
CA GLY A 47 -1.99 -18.77 -59.74
C GLY A 47 -2.09 -19.82 -58.63
N ILE A 48 -2.26 -21.11 -59.00
CA ILE A 48 -2.20 -22.22 -58.04
C ILE A 48 -0.79 -22.37 -57.47
N THR A 49 0.25 -22.25 -58.28
CA THR A 49 1.65 -22.22 -57.79
C THR A 49 1.89 -21.10 -56.79
N LEU A 50 1.31 -19.87 -57.02
CA LEU A 50 1.38 -18.78 -56.05
C LEU A 50 0.65 -19.15 -54.74
N LEU A 51 -0.54 -19.73 -54.82
CA LEU A 51 -1.32 -20.16 -53.68
C LEU A 51 -0.60 -21.21 -52.85
N GLU A 52 0.06 -22.21 -53.52
CA GLU A 52 0.85 -23.24 -52.87
C GLU A 52 1.95 -22.64 -51.97
N GLN A 53 2.68 -21.67 -52.51
CA GLN A 53 3.77 -21.01 -51.76
C GLN A 53 3.27 -20.16 -50.59
N ILE A 54 2.12 -19.50 -50.78
CA ILE A 54 1.47 -18.77 -49.67
C ILE A 54 0.97 -19.72 -48.61
N CYS A 55 0.35 -20.87 -48.98
CA CYS A 55 -0.07 -21.89 -48.00
C CYS A 55 1.15 -22.44 -47.22
N TYR A 56 2.27 -22.65 -47.89
CA TYR A 56 3.52 -23.08 -47.24
C TYR A 56 3.98 -22.05 -46.19
N ALA A 57 4.04 -20.77 -46.54
CA ALA A 57 4.38 -19.71 -45.57
C ALA A 57 3.40 -19.65 -44.38
N ILE A 58 2.10 -19.90 -44.63
CA ILE A 58 1.10 -19.97 -43.55
C ILE A 58 1.36 -21.15 -42.63
N THR A 59 1.80 -22.31 -43.13
CA THR A 59 2.13 -23.45 -42.26
C THR A 59 3.33 -23.16 -41.38
N ASP A 60 4.38 -22.46 -41.84
CA ASP A 60 5.50 -22.05 -40.98
C ASP A 60 5.06 -21.09 -39.88
N LEU A 61 4.23 -20.10 -40.23
CA LEU A 61 3.64 -19.19 -39.25
C LEU A 61 2.74 -19.95 -38.23
N GLY A 62 1.91 -20.88 -38.72
CA GLY A 62 1.06 -21.74 -37.90
C GLY A 62 1.86 -22.56 -36.90
N TYR A 63 2.94 -23.20 -37.37
CA TYR A 63 3.86 -23.97 -36.53
C TYR A 63 4.48 -23.12 -35.40
N ARG A 64 4.99 -21.92 -35.73
CA ARG A 64 5.61 -21.02 -34.72
C ARG A 64 4.57 -20.42 -33.77
N THR A 65 3.35 -20.23 -34.22
CA THR A 65 2.25 -19.75 -33.35
C THR A 65 1.88 -20.78 -32.26
N ASN A 66 2.12 -22.07 -32.52
CA ASN A 66 1.90 -23.16 -31.58
C ASN A 66 3.11 -23.47 -30.68
N PHE A 67 4.13 -22.62 -30.67
CA PHE A 67 5.24 -22.76 -29.73
C PHE A 67 4.75 -22.65 -28.28
N PRO A 68 5.39 -23.36 -27.34
CA PRO A 68 5.12 -23.19 -25.91
C PRO A 68 5.20 -21.72 -25.49
N ILE A 69 4.41 -21.37 -24.50
CA ILE A 69 4.33 -19.98 -24.02
C ILE A 69 5.69 -19.48 -23.52
N GLU A 70 6.54 -20.39 -23.02
CA GLU A 70 7.90 -20.12 -22.59
C GLU A 70 8.77 -19.62 -23.75
N ASP A 71 8.60 -20.20 -24.94
CA ASP A 71 9.34 -19.77 -26.15
C ASP A 71 8.89 -18.38 -26.61
N LEU A 72 7.57 -18.07 -26.56
CA LEU A 72 7.01 -16.81 -27.04
C LEU A 72 7.18 -15.63 -26.07
N LEU A 73 7.13 -15.89 -24.75
CA LEU A 73 7.18 -14.83 -23.73
C LEU A 73 8.59 -14.66 -23.15
N ILE A 74 9.36 -15.70 -23.02
CA ILE A 74 10.64 -15.68 -22.31
C ILE A 74 11.81 -15.81 -23.29
N GLY A 75 11.71 -16.73 -24.24
CA GLY A 75 12.77 -17.08 -25.13
C GLY A 75 13.95 -17.80 -24.44
N LYS A 76 15.05 -17.93 -25.18
CA LYS A 76 16.26 -18.54 -24.64
C LYS A 76 16.88 -17.68 -23.54
N LYS A 77 17.39 -18.28 -22.49
CA LYS A 77 17.81 -17.73 -21.18
C LYS A 77 18.64 -16.42 -21.17
N GLU A 78 19.07 -15.93 -22.29
CA GLU A 78 19.95 -14.76 -22.37
C GLU A 78 19.25 -13.40 -22.37
N GLY A 79 17.92 -13.34 -22.29
CA GLY A 79 17.26 -12.09 -22.67
C GLY A 79 16.20 -11.50 -21.74
N ILE A 80 15.51 -12.24 -20.91
CA ILE A 80 14.38 -11.64 -20.17
C ILE A 80 14.44 -11.99 -18.69
N ASP A 81 14.73 -10.97 -17.88
CA ASP A 81 14.50 -11.02 -16.44
C ASP A 81 13.00 -10.90 -16.17
N LEU A 82 12.37 -12.00 -15.77
CA LEU A 82 10.94 -12.06 -15.47
C LEU A 82 10.53 -11.10 -14.35
N GLU A 83 11.44 -10.81 -13.43
CA GLU A 83 11.19 -9.86 -12.34
C GLU A 83 11.15 -8.43 -12.86
N GLN A 84 11.98 -8.09 -13.85
CA GLN A 84 12.01 -6.75 -14.45
C GLN A 84 10.82 -6.49 -15.39
N THR A 85 10.27 -7.54 -16.01
CA THR A 85 9.17 -7.36 -16.97
C THR A 85 7.80 -7.27 -16.34
N ASN A 86 7.63 -7.68 -15.07
CA ASN A 86 6.35 -7.79 -14.38
C ASN A 86 5.30 -8.62 -15.14
N LEU A 87 5.76 -9.60 -15.94
CA LEU A 87 4.88 -10.50 -16.70
C LEU A 87 4.31 -11.64 -15.86
N PHE A 88 5.18 -12.22 -15.04
CA PHE A 88 4.86 -13.33 -14.16
C PHE A 88 5.29 -13.00 -12.75
N PHE A 89 4.44 -13.31 -11.82
CA PHE A 89 4.73 -13.18 -10.41
C PHE A 89 4.68 -14.56 -9.77
N PRO A 90 5.71 -14.98 -9.04
CA PRO A 90 5.66 -16.20 -8.28
C PRO A 90 4.62 -16.11 -7.16
N ILE A 91 4.14 -17.28 -6.72
CA ILE A 91 3.05 -17.40 -5.74
C ILE A 91 3.39 -16.69 -4.42
N ASP A 92 4.64 -16.83 -3.99
CA ASP A 92 5.19 -16.21 -2.79
C ASP A 92 5.20 -14.66 -2.81
N LYS A 93 5.05 -14.05 -4.00
CA LYS A 93 4.90 -12.59 -4.15
C LYS A 93 3.45 -12.14 -4.27
N ILE A 94 2.57 -12.96 -4.88
CA ILE A 94 1.18 -12.53 -5.16
C ILE A 94 0.26 -12.76 -3.96
N LEU A 95 0.34 -13.94 -3.32
CA LEU A 95 -0.60 -14.36 -2.31
C LEU A 95 -0.35 -13.76 -0.92
N PRO A 96 0.91 -13.59 -0.45
CA PRO A 96 1.15 -13.01 0.86
C PRO A 96 0.64 -11.57 0.97
N SER A 97 0.23 -11.21 2.17
CA SER A 97 -0.20 -9.85 2.53
C SER A 97 0.57 -9.35 3.76
N LYS A 98 0.49 -8.07 4.03
CA LYS A 98 0.94 -7.55 5.33
C LYS A 98 0.05 -8.11 6.43
N PRO A 99 0.56 -8.25 7.68
CA PRO A 99 -0.18 -8.83 8.78
C PRO A 99 -1.45 -8.03 9.08
N LEU A 100 -2.55 -8.74 9.34
CA LEU A 100 -3.86 -8.17 9.63
C LEU A 100 -4.42 -8.65 10.97
N ILE A 101 -4.25 -9.92 11.27
CA ILE A 101 -4.80 -10.55 12.48
C ILE A 101 -3.68 -10.81 13.50
N PRO A 102 -3.99 -10.98 14.79
CA PRO A 102 -2.99 -11.25 15.84
C PRO A 102 -2.02 -12.39 15.49
N LYS A 103 -2.51 -13.48 14.89
CA LYS A 103 -1.67 -14.61 14.46
C LYS A 103 -0.66 -14.26 13.37
N ASP A 104 -0.98 -13.32 12.48
CA ASP A 104 -0.04 -12.88 11.46
C ASP A 104 1.15 -12.12 12.08
N PHE A 105 0.89 -11.34 13.13
CA PHE A 105 1.96 -10.66 13.87
C PHE A 105 2.82 -11.65 14.65
N GLN A 106 2.21 -12.68 15.26
CA GLN A 106 2.97 -13.77 15.89
C GLN A 106 3.92 -14.40 14.87
N LYS A 107 3.36 -14.80 13.69
CA LYS A 107 4.14 -15.36 12.59
C LYS A 107 5.28 -14.43 12.17
N LEU A 108 4.97 -13.16 11.91
CA LEU A 108 5.96 -12.16 11.50
C LEU A 108 7.11 -12.02 12.47
N ILE A 109 6.81 -11.91 13.79
CA ILE A 109 7.84 -11.72 14.83
C ILE A 109 8.77 -12.94 14.87
N ILE A 110 8.22 -14.14 14.86
CA ILE A 110 8.98 -15.40 14.94
C ILE A 110 9.82 -15.64 13.68
N GLU A 111 9.30 -15.25 12.53
CA GLU A 111 9.99 -15.38 11.25
C GLU A 111 11.17 -14.40 11.10
N GLU A 112 11.01 -13.15 11.50
CA GLU A 112 11.98 -12.10 11.23
C GLU A 112 12.96 -11.81 12.38
N VAL A 113 12.60 -12.14 13.63
CA VAL A 113 13.45 -11.89 14.81
C VAL A 113 14.02 -13.21 15.32
N GLU A 114 15.32 -13.44 15.12
CA GLU A 114 15.97 -14.71 15.44
C GLU A 114 16.05 -14.98 16.95
N GLU A 115 16.15 -13.93 17.75
CA GLU A 115 16.24 -13.99 19.21
C GLU A 115 14.90 -14.36 19.88
N VAL A 116 13.82 -14.40 19.13
CA VAL A 116 12.47 -14.70 19.63
C VAL A 116 12.17 -16.19 19.48
N LYS A 117 11.79 -16.83 20.60
CA LYS A 117 11.30 -18.22 20.61
C LYS A 117 9.81 -18.28 20.28
N ASN A 118 9.00 -17.42 20.93
CA ASN A 118 7.56 -17.33 20.73
C ASN A 118 7.06 -15.89 20.97
N ALA A 119 5.92 -15.57 20.43
CA ALA A 119 5.26 -14.31 20.65
C ALA A 119 3.74 -14.50 20.75
N TRP A 120 3.08 -13.65 21.50
CA TRP A 120 1.62 -13.63 21.63
C TRP A 120 1.12 -12.23 21.42
N VAL A 121 0.07 -12.09 20.66
CA VAL A 121 -0.54 -10.81 20.32
C VAL A 121 -2.02 -10.88 20.66
N TYR A 122 -2.46 -10.02 21.55
CA TYR A 122 -3.85 -9.98 22.01
C TYR A 122 -4.44 -8.61 21.80
N PRO A 123 -5.71 -8.51 21.40
CA PRO A 123 -6.45 -7.26 21.50
C PRO A 123 -6.45 -6.78 22.94
N VAL A 124 -6.41 -5.48 23.15
CA VAL A 124 -6.55 -4.88 24.46
C VAL A 124 -7.98 -5.04 24.92
N ASN A 125 -8.22 -5.94 25.85
CA ASN A 125 -9.56 -6.23 26.38
C ASN A 125 -9.95 -5.32 27.57
N ASP A 126 -8.97 -4.74 28.27
CA ASP A 126 -9.20 -3.77 29.33
C ASP A 126 -9.65 -2.45 28.71
N ASN A 127 -10.93 -2.41 28.41
CA ASN A 127 -11.61 -1.28 27.78
C ASN A 127 -11.82 -0.09 28.75
N LEU A 128 -10.88 0.17 29.65
CA LEU A 128 -10.85 1.44 30.38
C LEU A 128 -10.91 2.64 29.43
N LEU A 129 -10.45 2.46 28.18
CA LEU A 129 -10.43 3.50 27.15
C LEU A 129 -11.48 3.31 26.04
N GLY A 130 -12.11 2.12 25.92
CA GLY A 130 -13.12 1.85 24.86
C GLY A 130 -12.58 1.96 23.42
N PHE A 131 -11.24 1.81 23.20
CA PHE A 131 -10.64 1.98 21.88
C PHE A 131 -10.39 0.63 21.22
N ASP A 132 -11.13 0.34 20.16
CA ASP A 132 -10.84 -0.80 19.28
C ASP A 132 -9.58 -0.55 18.43
N GLY A 133 -8.88 -1.63 18.08
CA GLY A 133 -7.70 -1.57 17.22
C GLY A 133 -6.38 -1.45 17.96
N LEU A 134 -6.37 -1.61 19.31
CA LEU A 134 -5.15 -1.67 20.11
C LEU A 134 -4.71 -3.11 20.36
N LEU A 135 -3.40 -3.35 20.26
CA LEU A 135 -2.80 -4.66 20.45
C LEU A 135 -1.73 -4.62 21.53
N ASN A 136 -1.72 -5.63 22.42
CA ASN A 136 -0.63 -5.94 23.34
C ASN A 136 0.21 -7.07 22.75
N VAL A 137 1.52 -6.93 22.79
CA VAL A 137 2.48 -7.89 22.26
C VAL A 137 3.37 -8.39 23.39
N PHE A 138 3.39 -9.70 23.58
CA PHE A 138 4.22 -10.38 24.57
C PHE A 138 5.23 -11.26 23.82
N VAL A 139 6.49 -11.16 24.20
CA VAL A 139 7.59 -11.82 23.50
C VAL A 139 8.39 -12.67 24.47
N GLN A 140 8.57 -13.93 24.12
CA GLN A 140 9.46 -14.86 24.78
C GLN A 140 10.76 -14.97 23.98
N CYS A 141 11.87 -14.60 24.59
CA CYS A 141 13.18 -14.74 23.99
C CYS A 141 13.70 -16.18 24.06
N GLN A 142 14.66 -16.50 23.17
CA GLN A 142 15.48 -17.71 23.23
C GLN A 142 16.29 -17.74 24.55
N ASP A 143 16.76 -18.91 24.98
CA ASP A 143 17.59 -18.99 26.16
C ASP A 143 18.98 -18.36 25.95
N VAL A 144 19.46 -17.62 26.95
CA VAL A 144 20.70 -16.80 26.89
C VAL A 144 21.96 -17.61 26.53
N ASN A 145 21.93 -18.92 26.65
CA ASN A 145 23.09 -19.78 26.31
C ASN A 145 23.34 -19.89 24.80
N ASP A 146 22.36 -19.55 23.99
CA ASP A 146 22.44 -19.65 22.52
C ASP A 146 22.71 -18.30 21.83
N PHE A 147 22.43 -17.16 22.48
CA PHE A 147 22.56 -15.82 21.89
C PHE A 147 23.01 -14.78 22.95
N ASP A 148 23.95 -13.93 22.56
CA ASP A 148 24.38 -12.77 23.38
C ASP A 148 23.60 -11.54 22.94
N PHE A 149 22.45 -11.27 23.57
CA PHE A 149 21.57 -10.12 23.25
C PHE A 149 21.03 -9.46 24.51
N SER A 150 20.71 -8.16 24.44
CA SER A 150 19.99 -7.46 25.50
C SER A 150 18.46 -7.48 25.21
N GLU A 151 17.65 -7.61 26.27
CA GLU A 151 16.18 -7.55 26.15
C GLU A 151 15.71 -6.24 25.52
N GLU A 152 16.43 -5.13 25.76
CA GLU A 152 16.13 -3.83 25.17
C GLU A 152 16.32 -3.82 23.63
N GLU A 153 17.37 -4.50 23.13
CA GLU A 153 17.62 -4.60 21.68
C GLU A 153 16.54 -5.42 20.99
N VAL A 154 16.13 -6.54 21.60
CA VAL A 154 15.03 -7.36 21.07
C VAL A 154 13.73 -6.57 21.07
N SER A 155 13.41 -5.86 22.16
CA SER A 155 12.23 -5.00 22.24
C SER A 155 12.21 -3.92 21.15
N LYS A 156 13.36 -3.28 20.89
CA LYS A 156 13.50 -2.28 19.81
C LYS A 156 13.35 -2.91 18.41
N LYS A 157 13.95 -4.09 18.17
CA LYS A 157 13.80 -4.82 16.89
C LYS A 157 12.33 -5.18 16.64
N VAL A 158 11.66 -5.77 17.64
CA VAL A 158 10.25 -6.14 17.54
C VAL A 158 9.38 -4.91 17.34
N SER A 159 9.57 -3.83 18.10
CA SER A 159 8.80 -2.59 17.95
C SER A 159 8.99 -1.98 16.55
N SER A 160 10.22 -1.94 16.04
CA SER A 160 10.51 -1.44 14.69
C SER A 160 9.82 -2.29 13.60
N LEU A 161 9.86 -3.63 13.75
CA LEU A 161 9.21 -4.56 12.84
C LEU A 161 7.68 -4.38 12.82
N LEU A 162 7.08 -4.25 14.01
CA LEU A 162 5.65 -4.03 14.16
C LEU A 162 5.22 -2.70 13.51
N MET A 163 5.97 -1.62 13.74
CA MET A 163 5.68 -0.31 13.17
C MET A 163 5.80 -0.29 11.64
N LYS A 164 6.79 -0.99 11.09
CA LYS A 164 6.96 -1.16 9.62
C LYS A 164 5.79 -1.90 8.97
N ASN A 165 5.11 -2.74 9.73
CA ASN A 165 4.02 -3.60 9.24
C ASN A 165 2.68 -3.27 9.92
N ARG A 166 2.53 -2.08 10.50
CA ARG A 166 1.32 -1.65 11.21
C ARG A 166 0.13 -1.51 10.25
N PRO A 167 -1.02 -2.17 10.53
CA PRO A 167 -2.21 -1.99 9.71
C PRO A 167 -2.89 -0.65 9.98
N LEU A 168 -3.62 -0.20 8.98
CA LEU A 168 -4.46 0.98 9.08
C LEU A 168 -5.49 0.81 10.21
N GLY A 169 -5.63 1.83 11.06
CA GLY A 169 -6.57 1.83 12.18
C GLY A 169 -6.18 0.91 13.34
N THR A 170 -4.95 0.42 13.39
CA THR A 170 -4.43 -0.41 14.48
C THR A 170 -3.19 0.23 15.07
N ASP A 171 -2.96 0.07 16.37
CA ASP A 171 -1.72 0.50 17.03
C ASP A 171 -1.30 -0.48 18.13
N PHE A 172 -0.04 -0.42 18.57
CA PHE A 172 0.50 -1.28 19.59
C PHE A 172 0.60 -0.49 20.89
N GLN A 173 -0.11 -0.96 21.92
CA GLN A 173 -0.13 -0.30 23.23
C GLN A 173 1.06 -0.71 24.07
N LYS A 174 1.40 -2.01 24.10
CA LYS A 174 2.47 -2.57 24.91
C LYS A 174 3.26 -3.60 24.09
N VAL A 175 4.59 -3.50 24.12
CA VAL A 175 5.51 -4.53 23.62
C VAL A 175 6.36 -4.95 24.81
N GLN A 176 6.08 -6.13 25.35
CA GLN A 176 6.66 -6.61 26.60
C GLN A 176 7.49 -7.86 26.37
N ILE A 177 8.74 -7.83 26.79
CA ILE A 177 9.55 -9.05 26.92
C ILE A 177 9.14 -9.76 28.21
N LEU A 178 8.75 -11.02 28.07
CA LEU A 178 8.29 -11.84 29.19
C LEU A 178 9.46 -12.27 30.10
N LYS A 179 9.23 -12.24 31.44
CA LYS A 179 10.17 -12.70 32.44
C LYS A 179 9.93 -14.18 32.77
N LYS A 180 10.97 -14.87 33.19
CA LYS A 180 10.90 -16.28 33.60
C LYS A 180 10.28 -16.39 34.99
N ASP A 181 9.23 -17.21 35.13
CA ASP A 181 8.77 -17.77 36.41
C ASP A 181 9.32 -19.20 36.53
N GLU A 182 10.30 -19.43 37.36
CA GLU A 182 10.89 -20.75 37.51
C GLU A 182 9.91 -21.74 38.16
N LEU A 183 9.67 -22.85 37.45
CA LEU A 183 8.92 -24.00 37.94
C LEU A 183 9.86 -25.17 38.16
N SER A 184 10.01 -25.64 39.42
CA SER A 184 10.74 -26.86 39.74
C SER A 184 9.79 -27.93 40.25
N ILE A 185 10.14 -29.19 39.97
CA ILE A 185 9.34 -30.38 40.28
C ILE A 185 10.14 -31.25 41.21
N ASP A 186 9.59 -31.54 42.42
CA ASP A 186 10.09 -32.58 43.32
C ASP A 186 9.11 -33.75 43.28
N ALA A 187 9.56 -34.88 42.73
CA ALA A 187 8.73 -36.07 42.60
C ALA A 187 9.50 -37.33 42.90
N LYS A 188 8.76 -38.34 43.38
CA LYS A 188 9.28 -39.71 43.57
C LYS A 188 8.54 -40.64 42.60
N LEU A 189 9.30 -41.24 41.69
CA LEU A 189 8.77 -42.10 40.64
C LEU A 189 9.34 -43.50 40.74
N LYS A 190 8.48 -44.52 40.66
CA LYS A 190 8.89 -45.90 40.42
C LYS A 190 9.04 -46.17 38.96
N ILE A 191 10.17 -46.69 38.52
CA ILE A 191 10.47 -46.97 37.12
C ILE A 191 10.67 -48.44 36.86
N ASP A 192 10.41 -48.86 35.61
CA ASP A 192 10.66 -50.20 35.15
C ASP A 192 12.16 -50.58 35.21
N SER A 193 12.42 -51.82 35.57
CA SER A 193 13.78 -52.38 35.66
C SER A 193 14.52 -52.52 34.33
N PHE A 194 13.80 -52.50 33.22
CA PHE A 194 14.37 -52.76 31.88
C PHE A 194 14.61 -51.45 31.08
N VAL A 195 14.16 -50.28 31.56
CA VAL A 195 14.35 -49.00 30.86
C VAL A 195 15.42 -48.15 31.56
N LEU A 196 16.26 -47.45 30.84
CA LEU A 196 17.24 -46.53 31.37
C LEU A 196 16.56 -45.31 32.01
N GLY A 197 16.94 -45.01 33.28
CA GLY A 197 16.36 -43.88 34.02
C GLY A 197 16.61 -42.53 33.34
N GLU A 198 17.77 -42.35 32.71
CA GLU A 198 18.12 -41.14 31.95
C GLU A 198 17.18 -40.92 30.79
N THR A 199 16.74 -41.98 30.09
CA THR A 199 15.78 -41.90 28.99
C THR A 199 14.40 -41.44 29.51
N ILE A 200 13.94 -42.02 30.62
CA ILE A 200 12.65 -41.64 31.23
C ILE A 200 12.71 -40.18 31.69
N LEU A 201 13.79 -39.77 32.38
CA LEU A 201 13.90 -38.42 32.89
C LEU A 201 14.05 -37.37 31.79
N SER A 202 14.79 -37.68 30.75
CA SER A 202 14.90 -36.80 29.56
C SER A 202 13.55 -36.60 28.86
N GLU A 203 12.76 -37.66 28.73
CA GLU A 203 11.43 -37.60 28.13
C GLU A 203 10.46 -36.82 29.04
N ILE A 204 10.51 -37.01 30.35
CA ILE A 204 9.71 -36.23 31.33
C ILE A 204 9.96 -34.73 31.14
N TYR A 205 11.22 -34.31 31.22
CA TYR A 205 11.55 -32.88 31.05
C TYR A 205 11.10 -32.37 29.69
N PHE A 206 11.28 -33.16 28.65
CA PHE A 206 10.91 -32.78 27.29
C PHE A 206 9.40 -32.63 27.11
N GLN A 207 8.59 -33.55 27.58
CA GLN A 207 7.13 -33.51 27.46
C GLN A 207 6.51 -32.39 28.32
N ILE A 208 7.02 -32.18 29.54
CA ILE A 208 6.58 -31.08 30.40
C ILE A 208 6.90 -29.73 29.76
N GLU A 209 8.12 -29.56 29.23
CA GLU A 209 8.49 -28.32 28.54
C GLU A 209 7.60 -28.06 27.32
N LYS A 210 7.22 -29.09 26.62
CA LYS A 210 6.31 -28.99 25.45
C LYS A 210 4.91 -28.50 25.84
N ILE A 211 4.42 -28.79 27.04
CA ILE A 211 3.13 -28.28 27.54
C ILE A 211 3.29 -26.84 28.02
N LEU A 212 4.35 -26.56 28.80
CA LEU A 212 4.59 -25.23 29.35
C LEU A 212 4.88 -24.20 28.25
N ASN A 213 5.73 -24.57 27.32
CA ASN A 213 6.23 -23.69 26.23
C ASN A 213 6.28 -24.44 24.91
N PRO A 214 5.15 -24.64 24.26
CA PRO A 214 5.09 -25.34 22.98
C PRO A 214 6.00 -24.67 21.94
N ASN A 215 6.84 -25.47 21.31
CA ASN A 215 7.68 -24.98 20.22
C ASN A 215 6.87 -24.88 18.93
N ILE A 216 7.03 -23.78 18.22
CA ILE A 216 6.43 -23.57 16.90
C ILE A 216 7.19 -24.39 15.87
N LYS A 217 6.46 -25.17 15.07
CA LYS A 217 7.02 -26.04 14.04
C LYS A 217 6.94 -25.36 12.68
N PHE A 218 8.06 -25.26 12.00
CA PHE A 218 8.10 -24.88 10.59
C PHE A 218 7.94 -26.12 9.72
N GLN A 219 7.10 -26.00 8.69
CA GLN A 219 6.80 -27.06 7.73
C GLN A 219 7.17 -26.60 6.32
N ASP A 220 7.45 -27.52 5.43
CA ASP A 220 7.61 -27.25 4.03
C ASP A 220 6.26 -27.16 3.30
N PHE A 221 6.28 -26.66 2.06
CA PHE A 221 5.08 -26.46 1.26
C PHE A 221 4.33 -27.78 0.98
N GLU A 222 5.05 -28.87 0.67
CA GLU A 222 4.44 -30.15 0.34
C GLU A 222 3.75 -30.78 1.56
N SER A 223 4.38 -30.66 2.74
CA SER A 223 3.77 -31.10 4.01
C SER A 223 2.48 -30.35 4.30
N MET A 224 2.47 -29.02 4.11
CA MET A 224 1.25 -28.21 4.29
C MET A 224 0.17 -28.56 3.27
N ARG A 225 0.54 -28.81 2.02
CA ARG A 225 -0.38 -29.23 0.97
C ARG A 225 -0.98 -30.61 1.26
N ALA A 226 -0.20 -31.53 1.82
CA ALA A 226 -0.68 -32.86 2.20
C ALA A 226 -1.78 -32.83 3.28
N THR A 227 -1.90 -31.74 4.06
CA THR A 227 -3.02 -31.52 5.00
C THR A 227 -4.35 -31.18 4.32
N GLY A 228 -4.40 -31.04 2.98
CA GLY A 228 -5.60 -30.71 2.20
C GLY A 228 -5.92 -29.22 2.12
N ARG A 229 -5.02 -28.34 2.56
CA ARG A 229 -5.21 -26.88 2.46
C ARG A 229 -5.02 -26.36 1.05
N SER A 230 -5.76 -25.31 0.71
CA SER A 230 -5.55 -24.62 -0.56
C SER A 230 -4.22 -23.84 -0.57
N VAL A 231 -3.66 -23.62 -1.75
CA VAL A 231 -2.42 -22.84 -1.91
C VAL A 231 -2.61 -21.40 -1.35
N ALA A 232 -3.78 -20.81 -1.55
CA ALA A 232 -4.10 -19.49 -1.03
C ALA A 232 -4.09 -19.45 0.52
N ASP A 233 -4.62 -20.48 1.17
CA ASP A 233 -4.60 -20.57 2.64
C ASP A 233 -3.19 -20.76 3.19
N ILE A 234 -2.34 -21.53 2.50
CA ILE A 234 -0.95 -21.79 2.91
C ILE A 234 -0.12 -20.50 2.87
N PHE A 235 -0.30 -19.67 1.83
CA PHE A 235 0.42 -18.40 1.65
C PHE A 235 -0.32 -17.20 2.27
N SER A 236 -1.41 -17.39 3.00
CA SER A 236 -2.11 -16.29 3.66
C SER A 236 -1.26 -15.62 4.76
N GLY A 237 -1.35 -14.29 4.87
CA GLY A 237 -0.57 -13.50 5.83
C GLY A 237 0.84 -13.15 5.36
N PRO A 238 1.79 -12.88 6.27
CA PRO A 238 3.14 -12.46 5.95
C PRO A 238 3.92 -13.49 5.12
N VAL A 239 4.85 -13.00 4.30
CA VAL A 239 5.74 -13.85 3.48
C VAL A 239 6.50 -14.81 4.40
N PRO A 240 6.43 -16.12 4.17
CA PRO A 240 7.20 -17.08 4.95
C PRO A 240 8.70 -16.98 4.59
N LEU A 241 9.57 -16.84 5.59
CA LEU A 241 11.02 -16.76 5.41
C LEU A 241 11.71 -18.08 5.81
N LYS A 242 11.31 -18.67 6.94
CA LYS A 242 11.90 -19.89 7.49
C LYS A 242 11.09 -21.14 7.17
N GLY A 243 9.79 -21.01 6.96
CA GLY A 243 8.89 -22.11 6.69
C GLY A 243 7.42 -21.71 6.90
N PHE A 244 6.52 -22.66 6.66
CA PHE A 244 5.11 -22.45 6.95
C PHE A 244 4.78 -22.90 8.36
N ILE A 245 3.99 -22.10 9.08
CA ILE A 245 3.52 -22.43 10.43
C ILE A 245 2.04 -22.81 10.34
N ASP A 246 1.67 -23.96 10.87
CA ASP A 246 0.26 -24.34 11.00
C ASP A 246 -0.42 -23.46 12.05
N SER A 247 -1.59 -22.93 11.72
CA SER A 247 -2.39 -22.12 12.67
C SER A 247 -2.78 -22.86 13.95
N LYS A 248 -2.67 -24.19 13.97
CA LYS A 248 -2.86 -25.03 15.17
C LYS A 248 -1.68 -24.98 16.14
N ASP A 249 -0.48 -24.65 15.63
CA ASP A 249 0.73 -24.54 16.46
C ASP A 249 0.77 -23.23 17.26
N PHE A 250 -0.07 -22.25 16.92
CA PHE A 250 -0.25 -21.03 17.72
C PHE A 250 -1.17 -21.31 18.89
N THR A 251 -0.58 -21.65 20.03
CA THR A 251 -1.28 -21.84 21.30
C THR A 251 -1.42 -20.53 22.06
N LEU A 252 -2.38 -20.46 22.97
CA LEU A 252 -2.48 -19.38 23.93
C LEU A 252 -1.26 -19.40 24.86
N LYS A 253 -0.89 -18.25 25.40
CA LYS A 253 0.13 -18.16 26.45
C LYS A 253 -0.35 -18.97 27.67
N THR A 254 0.52 -19.82 28.22
CA THR A 254 0.21 -20.59 29.42
C THR A 254 0.23 -19.65 30.64
N ASN A 255 -0.96 -19.26 31.10
CA ASN A 255 -1.14 -18.40 32.27
C ASN A 255 -1.42 -19.21 33.55
N GLU A 256 -1.85 -20.46 33.38
CA GLU A 256 -2.19 -21.37 34.49
C GLU A 256 -1.90 -22.81 34.09
N ILE A 257 -1.58 -23.63 35.01
CA ILE A 257 -1.38 -25.08 34.82
C ILE A 257 -1.83 -25.82 36.06
N TYR A 258 -2.49 -26.97 35.85
CA TYR A 258 -2.89 -27.87 36.96
C TYR A 258 -1.80 -28.90 37.22
N ILE A 259 -1.61 -29.22 38.50
CA ILE A 259 -0.69 -30.30 38.91
C ILE A 259 -1.10 -31.62 38.30
N SER A 260 -2.41 -31.87 38.15
CA SER A 260 -2.98 -33.05 37.47
C SER A 260 -2.53 -33.20 36.02
N GLU A 261 -2.34 -32.10 35.28
CA GLU A 261 -1.86 -32.15 33.88
C GLU A 261 -0.38 -32.60 33.83
N ILE A 262 0.45 -32.09 34.73
CA ILE A 262 1.85 -32.54 34.82
C ILE A 262 1.90 -34.01 35.22
N ARG A 263 1.07 -34.44 36.18
CA ARG A 263 0.99 -35.84 36.63
C ARG A 263 0.58 -36.75 35.44
N GLU A 264 -0.46 -36.41 34.70
CA GLU A 264 -0.95 -37.15 33.52
C GLU A 264 0.13 -37.34 32.44
N VAL A 265 0.95 -36.30 32.24
CA VAL A 265 2.08 -36.37 31.31
C VAL A 265 3.14 -37.35 31.79
N ILE A 266 3.51 -37.29 33.07
CA ILE A 266 4.50 -38.21 33.59
C ILE A 266 4.02 -39.67 33.59
N GLU A 267 2.74 -39.90 33.91
CA GLU A 267 2.14 -41.26 33.90
C GLU A 267 2.07 -41.90 32.49
N LYS A 268 2.03 -41.08 31.43
CA LYS A 268 1.99 -41.56 30.03
C LYS A 268 3.37 -41.94 29.48
N ILE A 269 4.45 -41.68 30.20
CA ILE A 269 5.82 -41.98 29.71
C ILE A 269 6.12 -43.47 29.91
N ASP A 270 6.56 -44.11 28.83
CA ASP A 270 6.96 -45.51 28.88
C ASP A 270 8.08 -45.75 29.89
N GLY A 271 7.88 -46.67 30.78
CA GLY A 271 8.84 -47.03 31.88
C GLY A 271 8.55 -46.35 33.23
N VAL A 272 7.55 -45.45 33.34
CA VAL A 272 7.04 -44.98 34.64
C VAL A 272 5.96 -45.94 35.13
N LEU A 273 6.16 -46.53 36.30
CA LEU A 273 5.20 -47.49 36.87
C LEU A 273 4.22 -46.82 37.83
N GLU A 274 4.72 -45.91 38.69
CA GLU A 274 3.93 -45.25 39.74
C GLU A 274 4.54 -43.92 40.12
N ILE A 275 3.68 -42.96 40.43
CA ILE A 275 4.07 -41.67 41.01
C ILE A 275 3.70 -41.71 42.52
N GLU A 276 4.70 -41.83 43.40
CA GLU A 276 4.46 -41.87 44.83
C GLU A 276 4.13 -40.52 45.42
N GLU A 277 4.94 -39.49 45.07
CA GLU A 277 4.77 -38.13 45.50
C GLU A 277 5.13 -37.15 44.37
N ILE A 278 4.38 -36.05 44.26
CA ILE A 278 4.71 -34.94 43.35
C ILE A 278 4.41 -33.61 44.06
N HIS A 279 5.39 -32.73 44.04
CA HIS A 279 5.28 -31.37 44.56
C HIS A 279 5.87 -30.39 43.57
N LEU A 280 5.22 -29.25 43.40
CA LEU A 280 5.69 -28.19 42.51
C LEU A 280 6.14 -26.99 43.32
N PHE A 281 7.18 -26.33 42.86
CA PHE A 281 7.71 -25.10 43.43
C PHE A 281 7.76 -24.02 42.39
N LYS A 282 7.20 -22.85 42.71
CA LYS A 282 7.27 -21.67 41.87
C LYS A 282 8.26 -20.68 42.49
N ASN A 283 9.33 -20.34 41.79
CA ASN A 283 10.40 -19.45 42.24
C ASN A 283 10.98 -19.90 43.63
N GLY A 284 11.12 -21.21 43.82
CA GLY A 284 11.61 -21.83 45.06
C GLY A 284 10.59 -21.92 46.19
N ILE A 285 9.35 -21.51 46.01
CA ILE A 285 8.27 -21.59 47.01
C ILE A 285 7.35 -22.74 46.65
N LYS A 286 7.14 -23.67 47.62
CA LYS A 286 6.24 -24.82 47.45
C LYS A 286 4.81 -24.35 47.21
N VAL A 287 4.20 -24.86 46.17
CA VAL A 287 2.79 -24.61 45.86
C VAL A 287 1.93 -25.67 46.54
N PHE A 288 0.89 -25.25 47.26
CA PHE A 288 -0.04 -26.14 47.97
C PHE A 288 -1.39 -26.25 47.27
N GLU A 289 -1.66 -25.41 46.29
CA GLU A 289 -2.87 -25.40 45.48
C GLU A 289 -2.68 -26.27 44.23
N ASP A 290 -3.76 -26.88 43.75
CA ASP A 290 -3.72 -27.71 42.52
C ASP A 290 -3.54 -26.89 41.25
N LEU A 291 -3.78 -25.57 41.32
CA LEU A 291 -3.65 -24.62 40.21
C LEU A 291 -2.45 -23.69 40.44
N ILE A 292 -1.57 -23.61 39.48
CA ILE A 292 -0.46 -22.65 39.48
C ILE A 292 -0.76 -21.56 38.43
N THR A 293 -0.80 -20.32 38.89
CA THR A 293 -1.00 -19.16 38.01
C THR A 293 0.31 -18.43 37.75
N PHE A 294 0.52 -17.97 36.54
CA PHE A 294 1.66 -17.16 36.12
C PHE A 294 1.21 -15.72 35.82
N GLY A 295 2.06 -14.77 36.14
CA GLY A 295 1.76 -13.36 35.87
C GLY A 295 1.59 -13.06 34.41
N GLU A 296 0.85 -11.99 34.08
CA GLU A 296 0.63 -11.59 32.70
C GLU A 296 1.93 -11.31 31.95
N ASP A 297 2.91 -10.71 32.66
CA ASP A 297 4.22 -10.35 32.10
C ASP A 297 5.27 -11.49 32.26
N ASN A 298 4.86 -12.68 32.73
CA ASN A 298 5.74 -13.81 33.01
C ASN A 298 5.35 -15.03 32.17
N TYR A 299 6.30 -15.95 31.97
CA TYR A 299 6.04 -17.26 31.36
C TYR A 299 6.64 -18.37 32.23
N PRO A 300 6.03 -19.57 32.26
CA PRO A 300 6.57 -20.70 33.01
C PRO A 300 7.89 -21.20 32.43
N PHE A 301 8.93 -21.28 33.22
CA PHE A 301 10.23 -21.81 32.83
C PHE A 301 10.56 -23.03 33.68
N LEU A 302 10.62 -24.21 33.03
CA LEU A 302 10.97 -25.45 33.73
C LEU A 302 12.45 -25.45 34.14
N LYS A 303 12.72 -25.47 35.42
CA LYS A 303 14.07 -25.63 35.95
C LYS A 303 14.50 -27.10 35.84
N LYS A 304 15.40 -27.36 34.93
CA LYS A 304 15.94 -28.70 34.64
C LYS A 304 17.27 -28.84 35.37
N ASN A 305 17.35 -29.71 36.39
CA ASN A 305 18.59 -29.97 37.10
C ASN A 305 19.45 -31.03 36.41
N ILE A 306 19.67 -30.88 35.12
CA ILE A 306 20.36 -31.86 34.25
C ILE A 306 21.83 -32.03 34.69
N ASN A 307 22.53 -30.94 34.97
CA ASN A 307 23.97 -30.95 35.33
C ASN A 307 24.29 -31.10 36.79
N THR A 308 23.29 -31.02 37.67
CA THR A 308 23.45 -31.01 39.14
C THR A 308 22.47 -31.97 39.83
N TYR A 309 22.28 -33.16 39.26
CA TYR A 309 21.38 -34.16 39.82
C TYR A 309 21.92 -34.66 41.18
N ASN A 310 21.14 -34.49 42.26
CA ASN A 310 21.51 -34.84 43.61
C ASN A 310 20.26 -35.28 44.44
N ALA A 311 20.35 -36.38 45.17
CA ALA A 311 19.24 -36.93 45.95
C ALA A 311 18.66 -35.96 47.00
N ALA A 312 19.39 -34.92 47.39
CA ALA A 312 18.99 -33.95 48.41
C ALA A 312 18.31 -32.68 47.86
N SER A 313 18.24 -32.48 46.53
CA SER A 313 17.65 -31.30 45.92
C SER A 313 16.20 -31.52 45.48
N GLU A 314 15.48 -30.42 45.27
CA GLU A 314 14.15 -30.39 44.66
C GLU A 314 14.26 -30.87 43.23
N GLN A 315 13.98 -32.18 42.98
CA GLN A 315 14.10 -32.78 41.65
C GLN A 315 13.30 -34.10 41.51
N ILE A 316 13.13 -34.58 40.32
CA ILE A 316 12.47 -35.84 40.03
C ILE A 316 13.41 -36.98 40.35
N LYS A 317 13.07 -37.76 41.39
CA LYS A 317 13.86 -38.88 41.92
C LYS A 317 13.28 -40.20 41.38
N LEU A 318 14.13 -41.00 40.77
CA LEU A 318 13.75 -42.29 40.22
C LEU A 318 14.14 -43.41 41.19
N TYR A 319 13.23 -44.39 41.35
CA TYR A 319 13.42 -45.56 42.21
C TYR A 319 13.14 -46.86 41.44
N ARG A 320 14.03 -47.82 41.57
CA ARG A 320 13.88 -49.18 41.08
C ARG A 320 13.74 -50.14 42.25
N ASP A 321 12.65 -50.86 42.39
CA ASP A 321 12.41 -51.76 43.51
C ASP A 321 12.67 -51.09 44.89
N ASN A 322 12.29 -49.86 45.08
CA ASN A 322 12.52 -48.97 46.24
C ASN A 322 13.98 -48.57 46.45
N ILE A 323 14.90 -48.82 45.52
CA ILE A 323 16.28 -48.37 45.55
C ILE A 323 16.41 -47.14 44.68
N PHE A 324 17.04 -46.07 45.24
CA PHE A 324 17.31 -44.85 44.48
C PHE A 324 18.18 -45.14 43.27
N TYR A 325 17.74 -44.70 42.10
CA TYR A 325 18.48 -44.82 40.85
C TYR A 325 19.35 -43.58 40.66
N GLU A 326 20.67 -43.81 40.60
CA GLU A 326 21.63 -42.74 40.36
C GLU A 326 21.71 -42.41 38.86
N ILE A 327 21.46 -41.17 38.49
CA ILE A 327 21.40 -40.66 37.13
C ILE A 327 22.79 -40.23 36.65
N ASP A 328 23.22 -40.71 35.50
CA ASP A 328 24.37 -40.16 34.81
C ASP A 328 23.99 -38.87 34.09
N THR A 329 24.49 -37.75 34.62
CA THR A 329 24.15 -36.39 34.14
C THR A 329 24.65 -36.12 32.71
N ILE A 330 25.73 -36.81 32.29
CA ILE A 330 26.27 -36.67 30.91
C ILE A 330 25.34 -37.35 29.91
N ILE A 331 24.90 -38.57 30.24
CA ILE A 331 23.96 -39.34 29.38
C ILE A 331 22.63 -38.61 29.36
N LEU A 332 22.13 -38.13 30.51
CA LEU A 332 20.89 -37.34 30.57
C LEU A 332 20.93 -36.11 29.68
N SER A 333 22.02 -35.34 29.74
CA SER A 333 22.21 -34.16 28.91
C SER A 333 22.21 -34.52 27.42
N GLN A 334 22.95 -35.56 27.00
CA GLN A 334 23.02 -35.99 25.61
C GLN A 334 21.67 -36.45 25.07
N LEU A 335 20.90 -37.21 25.87
CA LEU A 335 19.57 -37.68 25.50
C LEU A 335 18.60 -36.51 25.34
N TYR A 336 18.59 -35.60 26.34
CA TYR A 336 17.74 -34.41 26.27
C TYR A 336 18.08 -33.51 25.06
N ASP A 337 19.39 -33.30 24.82
CA ASP A 337 19.84 -32.53 23.66
C ASP A 337 19.44 -33.19 22.32
N SER A 338 19.50 -34.52 22.23
CA SER A 338 19.07 -35.27 21.06
C SER A 338 17.57 -35.09 20.77
N LEU A 339 16.72 -35.08 21.80
CA LEU A 339 15.31 -34.81 21.70
C LEU A 339 15.03 -33.35 21.30
N SER A 340 15.78 -32.42 21.88
CA SER A 340 15.69 -30.99 21.51
C SER A 340 16.16 -30.69 20.10
N ILE A 341 17.29 -31.30 19.64
CA ILE A 341 17.84 -31.13 18.29
C ILE A 341 16.92 -31.73 17.23
N SER A 342 16.27 -32.87 17.52
CA SER A 342 15.30 -33.45 16.57
C SER A 342 14.16 -32.50 16.23
N GLN A 343 13.78 -31.64 17.15
CA GLN A 343 12.84 -30.53 16.90
C GLN A 343 13.49 -29.35 16.19
N LYS A 344 14.74 -28.99 16.54
CA LYS A 344 15.47 -27.87 15.90
C LYS A 344 15.80 -28.16 14.43
N THR A 345 16.09 -29.41 14.03
CA THR A 345 16.42 -29.77 12.63
C THR A 345 15.26 -29.60 11.65
N ASN A 346 14.01 -29.62 12.12
CA ASN A 346 12.87 -29.25 11.29
C ASN A 346 12.69 -27.72 11.18
N TYR A 347 13.44 -26.93 11.98
CA TYR A 347 13.31 -25.49 12.09
C TYR A 347 13.95 -24.68 10.93
N TYR A 348 14.89 -25.25 10.17
CA TYR A 348 15.76 -24.47 9.26
C TYR A 348 15.74 -24.90 7.79
N LYS A 349 14.73 -25.60 7.34
CA LYS A 349 14.54 -25.72 5.88
C LYS A 349 14.02 -24.41 5.33
N SER A 350 14.95 -23.50 4.99
CA SER A 350 14.60 -22.31 4.23
C SER A 350 13.80 -22.73 3.00
N ILE A 351 12.64 -22.12 2.83
CA ILE A 351 11.92 -22.18 1.57
C ILE A 351 12.79 -21.44 0.56
N LYS A 352 13.62 -22.20 -0.16
CA LYS A 352 14.16 -21.68 -1.40
C LYS A 352 13.06 -21.89 -2.42
N PRO A 353 12.45 -20.81 -2.94
CA PRO A 353 11.53 -20.97 -4.05
C PRO A 353 12.28 -21.80 -5.10
N GLN A 354 11.72 -22.93 -5.52
CA GLN A 354 12.26 -23.65 -6.67
C GLN A 354 12.25 -22.65 -7.81
N LYS A 355 13.43 -22.22 -8.24
CA LYS A 355 13.54 -21.45 -9.47
C LYS A 355 13.01 -22.35 -10.57
N ILE A 356 11.78 -22.13 -10.96
CA ILE A 356 11.22 -22.76 -12.15
C ILE A 356 12.06 -22.23 -13.31
N ASP A 357 12.79 -23.12 -13.96
CA ASP A 357 13.53 -22.77 -15.18
C ASP A 357 12.50 -22.62 -16.30
N LEU A 358 12.06 -21.40 -16.53
CA LEU A 358 11.12 -21.04 -17.57
C LEU A 358 11.83 -20.65 -18.88
N SER A 359 13.07 -21.09 -19.12
CA SER A 359 13.76 -20.79 -20.37
C SER A 359 13.08 -21.48 -21.55
N GLY A 360 12.84 -20.74 -22.62
CA GLY A 360 12.39 -21.28 -23.91
C GLY A 360 13.54 -21.94 -24.67
N ARG A 361 13.19 -22.71 -25.72
CA ARG A 361 14.14 -23.41 -26.61
C ARG A 361 14.71 -22.51 -27.67
N PHE A 362 13.92 -21.52 -28.16
CA PHE A 362 14.27 -20.68 -29.28
C PHE A 362 14.62 -19.26 -28.80
N SER A 363 15.60 -18.64 -29.47
CA SER A 363 15.90 -17.24 -29.27
C SER A 363 14.90 -16.38 -30.04
N LYS A 364 14.77 -15.10 -29.64
CA LYS A 364 13.94 -14.13 -30.35
C LYS A 364 14.28 -14.03 -31.84
N ALA A 365 15.57 -14.01 -32.17
CA ALA A 365 16.06 -13.96 -33.55
C ALA A 365 15.65 -15.20 -34.37
N GLU A 366 15.66 -16.41 -33.78
CA GLU A 366 15.20 -17.63 -34.43
C GLU A 366 13.68 -17.63 -34.68
N ILE A 367 12.89 -17.03 -33.80
CA ILE A 367 11.43 -16.88 -33.99
C ILE A 367 11.12 -15.82 -35.05
N GLU A 368 11.88 -14.72 -35.10
CA GLU A 368 11.68 -13.58 -36.00
C GLU A 368 12.15 -13.87 -37.44
N GLN A 369 13.10 -14.79 -37.60
CA GLN A 369 13.71 -15.07 -38.89
C GLN A 369 12.65 -15.46 -39.95
N TYR A 370 12.57 -14.68 -41.02
CA TYR A 370 11.69 -14.92 -42.14
C TYR A 370 12.44 -15.63 -43.25
N TYR A 371 11.89 -16.72 -43.79
CA TYR A 371 12.35 -17.39 -44.97
C TYR A 371 11.49 -17.05 -46.18
N SER A 372 12.11 -16.50 -47.24
CA SER A 372 11.39 -16.03 -48.42
C SER A 372 10.80 -17.18 -49.23
N ILE A 373 9.50 -17.08 -49.55
CA ILE A 373 8.77 -18.00 -50.42
C ILE A 373 9.32 -17.99 -51.84
N GLN A 374 10.00 -16.94 -52.29
CA GLN A 374 10.62 -16.85 -53.61
C GLN A 374 11.66 -17.96 -53.83
N ASN A 375 12.23 -18.49 -52.74
CA ASN A 375 13.21 -19.60 -52.81
C ASN A 375 12.57 -20.94 -53.14
N GLU A 376 11.25 -21.09 -53.03
CA GLU A 376 10.56 -22.35 -53.29
C GLU A 376 9.89 -22.39 -54.67
N PHE A 377 9.92 -21.28 -55.37
CA PHE A 377 9.35 -21.22 -56.75
C PHE A 377 10.20 -22.03 -57.73
N PRO A 378 9.58 -22.70 -58.73
CA PRO A 378 10.31 -23.37 -59.79
C PRO A 378 11.26 -22.40 -60.50
N ALA A 379 12.46 -22.90 -60.88
CA ALA A 379 13.51 -22.08 -61.50
C ALA A 379 13.08 -21.34 -62.78
N VAL A 380 12.05 -21.82 -63.43
CA VAL A 380 11.47 -21.17 -64.63
C VAL A 380 10.95 -19.76 -64.34
N TYR A 381 10.58 -19.46 -63.08
CA TYR A 381 10.17 -18.12 -62.64
C TYR A 381 11.32 -17.14 -62.49
N GLY A 382 12.55 -17.63 -62.23
CA GLY A 382 13.76 -16.81 -62.10
C GLY A 382 13.76 -15.91 -60.87
N LEU A 383 13.12 -16.32 -59.79
CA LEU A 383 12.93 -15.49 -58.59
C LEU A 383 14.10 -15.53 -57.62
N LYS A 384 14.87 -16.64 -57.61
CA LYS A 384 16.08 -16.72 -56.78
C LYS A 384 17.18 -15.79 -57.28
N GLU A 385 18.11 -15.46 -56.45
CA GLU A 385 19.11 -14.42 -56.70
C GLU A 385 19.99 -14.72 -57.94
N ASN A 386 20.30 -15.99 -58.25
CA ASN A 386 21.16 -16.38 -59.34
C ASN A 386 20.50 -17.22 -60.46
N GLU A 387 19.18 -17.26 -60.53
CA GLU A 387 18.42 -18.05 -61.49
C GLU A 387 18.26 -17.36 -62.88
N LEU A 388 18.41 -16.06 -62.96
CA LEU A 388 18.38 -15.35 -64.22
C LEU A 388 19.74 -15.49 -64.92
N PRO A 389 19.75 -15.94 -66.19
CA PRO A 389 20.95 -15.94 -66.96
C PRO A 389 21.56 -14.52 -67.07
N SER A 390 22.87 -14.40 -67.03
CA SER A 390 23.61 -13.13 -67.13
C SER A 390 23.29 -12.34 -68.46
N LYS A 391 22.75 -13.01 -69.46
CA LYS A 391 22.32 -12.45 -70.75
C LYS A 391 20.78 -12.41 -70.87
N ALA A 392 20.06 -12.39 -69.82
CA ALA A 392 18.58 -12.32 -69.86
C ALA A 392 18.08 -11.04 -70.57
N ASP A 393 17.04 -11.18 -71.38
CA ASP A 393 16.37 -10.08 -72.04
C ASP A 393 15.77 -9.08 -71.00
N LYS A 394 15.83 -7.79 -71.34
CA LYS A 394 15.26 -6.71 -70.54
C LYS A 394 13.79 -6.93 -70.19
N LYS A 395 13.02 -7.51 -71.13
CA LYS A 395 11.61 -7.85 -70.91
C LYS A 395 11.48 -8.93 -69.79
N ARG A 396 12.35 -9.96 -69.84
CA ARG A 396 12.33 -11.01 -68.85
C ARG A 396 12.75 -10.52 -67.45
N ILE A 397 13.77 -9.65 -67.36
CA ILE A 397 14.18 -9.00 -66.13
C ILE A 397 13.01 -8.18 -65.57
N GLY A 398 12.30 -7.41 -66.43
CA GLY A 398 11.13 -6.64 -65.99
C GLY A 398 9.97 -7.51 -65.49
N GLN A 399 9.69 -8.67 -66.13
CA GLN A 399 8.67 -9.62 -65.66
C GLN A 399 9.02 -10.20 -64.27
N VAL A 400 10.27 -10.56 -64.05
CA VAL A 400 10.74 -11.08 -62.74
C VAL A 400 10.62 -10.01 -61.66
N LYS A 401 11.03 -8.76 -61.93
CA LYS A 401 10.88 -7.65 -61.01
C LYS A 401 9.43 -7.37 -60.70
N GLN A 402 8.54 -7.46 -61.64
CA GLN A 402 7.11 -7.27 -61.46
C GLN A 402 6.51 -8.36 -60.56
N LEU A 403 6.88 -9.64 -60.75
CA LEU A 403 6.39 -10.74 -59.93
C LEU A 403 6.97 -10.65 -58.53
N ARG A 404 8.27 -10.34 -58.36
CA ARG A 404 8.89 -10.07 -57.02
C ARG A 404 8.13 -8.93 -56.30
N GLY A 405 7.86 -7.82 -57.01
CA GLY A 405 7.10 -6.71 -56.40
C GLY A 405 5.69 -7.09 -55.93
N PHE A 406 5.02 -8.00 -56.65
CA PHE A 406 3.74 -8.56 -56.25
C PHE A 406 3.87 -9.43 -55.01
N LEU A 407 4.86 -10.31 -54.93
CA LEU A 407 5.12 -11.24 -53.82
C LEU A 407 5.53 -10.51 -52.55
N ILE A 408 6.23 -9.38 -52.64
CA ILE A 408 6.66 -8.58 -51.45
C ILE A 408 5.48 -8.22 -50.58
N LEU A 409 4.27 -8.01 -51.09
CA LEU A 409 3.09 -7.71 -50.26
C LEU A 409 2.78 -8.85 -49.29
N PHE A 410 2.86 -10.10 -49.73
CA PHE A 410 2.59 -11.28 -48.90
C PHE A 410 3.76 -11.54 -47.98
N GLU A 411 5.00 -11.46 -48.47
CA GLU A 411 6.21 -11.71 -47.72
C GLU A 411 6.39 -10.71 -46.58
N GLN A 412 6.17 -9.42 -46.84
CA GLN A 412 6.23 -8.40 -45.79
C GLN A 412 5.15 -8.63 -44.71
N LEU A 413 3.96 -9.09 -45.11
CA LEU A 413 2.90 -9.42 -44.16
C LEU A 413 3.32 -10.59 -43.26
N MET A 414 3.86 -11.67 -43.88
CA MET A 414 4.33 -12.84 -43.13
C MET A 414 5.51 -12.48 -42.21
N ALA A 415 6.49 -11.74 -42.70
CA ALA A 415 7.62 -11.26 -41.90
C ALA A 415 7.15 -10.41 -40.70
N ASN A 416 6.16 -9.53 -40.88
CA ASN A 416 5.60 -8.76 -39.79
C ASN A 416 4.89 -9.64 -38.75
N HIS A 417 4.21 -10.72 -39.16
CA HIS A 417 3.59 -11.66 -38.24
C HIS A 417 4.65 -12.40 -37.38
N LEU A 418 5.78 -12.80 -37.99
CA LEU A 418 6.88 -13.40 -37.23
C LEU A 418 7.52 -12.40 -36.25
N SER A 419 7.71 -11.14 -36.68
CA SER A 419 8.18 -10.08 -35.78
C SER A 419 7.19 -9.84 -34.63
N GLN A 420 5.88 -9.94 -34.91
CA GLN A 420 4.84 -9.85 -33.88
C GLN A 420 4.97 -10.99 -32.85
N LEU A 421 5.22 -12.23 -33.29
CA LEU A 421 5.42 -13.38 -32.39
C LEU A 421 6.69 -13.22 -31.57
N ALA A 422 7.81 -12.86 -32.19
CA ALA A 422 9.09 -12.67 -31.51
C ALA A 422 9.07 -11.56 -30.47
N ASN A 423 8.25 -10.53 -30.69
CA ASN A 423 8.10 -9.38 -29.81
C ASN A 423 6.83 -9.45 -28.92
N PHE A 424 6.14 -10.59 -28.88
CA PHE A 424 4.89 -10.77 -28.16
C PHE A 424 4.99 -10.39 -26.68
N HIS A 425 6.10 -10.73 -26.02
CA HIS A 425 6.39 -10.37 -24.63
C HIS A 425 6.34 -8.85 -24.36
N GLN A 426 6.75 -8.02 -25.33
CA GLN A 426 6.75 -6.56 -25.17
C GLN A 426 5.34 -6.00 -25.04
N ILE A 427 4.35 -6.65 -25.65
CA ILE A 427 2.94 -6.22 -25.55
C ILE A 427 2.47 -6.22 -24.09
N PHE A 428 2.90 -7.19 -23.29
CA PHE A 428 2.53 -7.34 -21.89
C PHE A 428 3.50 -6.65 -20.91
N SER A 429 4.63 -6.13 -21.39
CA SER A 429 5.61 -5.44 -20.56
C SER A 429 5.04 -4.15 -19.96
N THR A 430 5.44 -3.82 -18.74
CA THR A 430 5.15 -2.53 -18.10
C THR A 430 6.19 -1.45 -18.41
N GLN A 431 7.09 -1.69 -19.36
CA GLN A 431 8.06 -0.69 -19.81
C GLN A 431 7.38 0.49 -20.51
N SER A 432 7.82 1.71 -20.18
CA SER A 432 7.27 2.95 -20.74
C SER A 432 7.78 3.27 -22.14
N GLU A 433 8.86 2.61 -22.58
CA GLU A 433 9.55 2.93 -23.84
C GLU A 433 8.95 2.27 -25.09
N ILE A 434 7.90 1.47 -24.93
CA ILE A 434 7.23 0.81 -26.06
C ILE A 434 6.50 1.85 -26.91
N LYS A 435 6.87 1.95 -28.18
CA LYS A 435 6.36 2.93 -29.13
C LYS A 435 5.31 2.36 -30.11
N SER A 436 5.16 1.05 -30.19
CA SER A 436 4.25 0.36 -31.09
C SER A 436 3.72 -0.92 -30.46
N THR A 437 2.48 -1.30 -30.76
CA THR A 437 1.89 -2.61 -30.42
C THR A 437 1.83 -3.56 -31.62
N TYR A 438 2.17 -3.07 -32.82
CA TYR A 438 2.40 -3.89 -34.02
C TYR A 438 3.87 -3.83 -34.39
N PHE A 439 4.56 -4.96 -34.24
CA PHE A 439 5.98 -5.08 -34.56
C PHE A 439 6.16 -5.43 -36.03
N LYS A 440 7.22 -4.93 -36.61
CA LYS A 440 7.58 -5.11 -38.02
C LYS A 440 9.07 -5.36 -38.09
N GLN A 441 9.46 -6.03 -39.18
CA GLN A 441 10.85 -6.23 -39.52
C GLN A 441 11.10 -5.87 -40.96
N TYR A 442 12.34 -5.53 -41.27
CA TYR A 442 12.81 -5.44 -42.62
C TYR A 442 13.19 -6.84 -43.04
N ALA A 443 12.51 -7.36 -44.09
CA ALA A 443 12.73 -8.74 -44.55
C ALA A 443 14.01 -8.84 -45.43
N ASP A 444 15.18 -8.79 -44.78
CA ASP A 444 16.48 -8.77 -45.46
C ASP A 444 16.70 -9.94 -46.42
N GLU A 445 16.09 -11.09 -46.17
CA GLU A 445 16.28 -12.33 -46.95
C GLU A 445 15.36 -12.41 -48.18
N VAL A 446 14.50 -11.37 -48.41
CA VAL A 446 13.62 -11.35 -49.59
C VAL A 446 14.41 -10.88 -50.84
N PRO A 447 14.58 -11.74 -51.85
CA PRO A 447 15.36 -11.38 -53.05
C PRO A 447 14.83 -10.15 -53.74
N GLY A 448 15.69 -9.16 -53.98
CA GLY A 448 15.35 -7.93 -54.69
C GLY A 448 14.57 -6.90 -53.92
N LEU A 449 14.36 -7.07 -52.59
CA LEU A 449 13.60 -6.10 -51.76
C LEU A 449 14.21 -4.69 -51.89
N ASN A 450 15.52 -4.55 -51.72
CA ASN A 450 16.22 -3.26 -51.78
C ASN A 450 16.08 -2.54 -53.14
N GLU A 451 15.89 -3.29 -54.25
CA GLU A 451 15.75 -2.72 -55.60
C GLU A 451 14.33 -2.29 -55.93
N LEU A 452 13.35 -2.85 -55.19
CA LEU A 452 11.94 -2.68 -55.51
C LEU A 452 11.22 -1.66 -54.59
N ILE A 453 11.78 -1.39 -53.41
CA ILE A 453 11.23 -0.38 -52.50
C ILE A 453 11.86 0.99 -52.79
N SER A 454 11.00 2.02 -52.88
CA SER A 454 11.42 3.40 -53.21
C SER A 454 11.70 4.22 -51.95
N PHE A 455 12.54 3.70 -51.05
CA PHE A 455 12.94 4.40 -49.81
C PHE A 455 14.48 4.52 -49.75
N ASP A 456 14.96 5.61 -49.15
CA ASP A 456 16.39 5.93 -49.11
C ASP A 456 17.20 4.94 -48.27
N ASN A 457 16.58 4.36 -47.24
CA ASN A 457 17.21 3.40 -46.32
C ASN A 457 16.16 2.50 -45.61
N LYS A 458 16.62 1.49 -44.90
CA LYS A 458 15.81 0.54 -44.11
C LYS A 458 14.96 1.24 -43.06
N GLU A 459 15.51 2.23 -42.36
CA GLU A 459 14.87 2.99 -41.31
C GLU A 459 13.65 3.75 -41.83
N ALA A 460 13.78 4.41 -42.98
CA ALA A 460 12.70 5.14 -43.63
C ALA A 460 11.55 4.20 -44.03
N TYR A 461 11.88 3.00 -44.54
CA TYR A 461 10.88 1.98 -44.87
C TYR A 461 10.14 1.47 -43.63
N LEU A 462 10.87 1.16 -42.56
CA LEU A 462 10.28 0.73 -41.28
C LEU A 462 9.41 1.82 -40.67
N GLU A 463 9.81 3.09 -40.77
CA GLU A 463 9.00 4.22 -40.29
C GLU A 463 7.71 4.35 -41.09
N TYR A 464 7.79 4.19 -42.39
CA TYR A 464 6.61 4.12 -43.27
C TYR A 464 5.66 3.00 -42.88
N LEU A 465 6.18 1.78 -42.68
CA LEU A 465 5.39 0.64 -42.18
C LEU A 465 4.74 0.93 -40.83
N ASN A 466 5.42 1.67 -39.95
CA ASN A 466 4.86 2.09 -38.65
C ASN A 466 3.67 3.04 -38.85
N THR A 467 3.78 4.01 -39.73
CA THR A 467 2.74 5.01 -39.97
C THR A 467 1.47 4.40 -40.57
N ILE A 468 1.56 3.45 -41.51
CA ILE A 468 0.39 2.83 -42.13
C ILE A 468 -0.28 1.76 -41.26
N SER A 469 0.47 1.11 -40.32
CA SER A 469 -0.08 0.01 -39.51
C SER A 469 -0.73 0.47 -38.22
N GLU A 470 -0.19 1.50 -37.60
CA GLU A 470 -0.70 1.95 -36.31
C GLU A 470 -0.59 3.47 -36.14
N SER A 471 -1.73 4.17 -36.11
CA SER A 471 -1.75 5.57 -35.68
C SER A 471 -1.50 5.69 -34.17
N LYS A 472 -0.97 6.83 -33.71
CA LYS A 472 -0.74 7.10 -32.28
C LYS A 472 -2.00 6.86 -31.43
N ASN A 473 -3.19 7.26 -31.89
CA ASN A 473 -4.45 6.99 -31.20
C ASN A 473 -4.75 5.50 -31.08
N LYS A 474 -4.52 4.70 -32.12
CA LYS A 474 -4.69 3.24 -32.06
C LYS A 474 -3.71 2.62 -31.10
N PHE A 475 -2.45 3.09 -31.09
CA PHE A 475 -1.42 2.65 -30.16
C PHE A 475 -1.87 2.87 -28.70
N TYR A 476 -2.23 4.11 -28.33
CA TYR A 476 -2.64 4.40 -26.96
C TYR A 476 -3.88 3.60 -26.54
N LYS A 477 -4.88 3.49 -27.42
CA LYS A 477 -6.10 2.71 -27.15
C LYS A 477 -5.78 1.24 -26.87
N ARG A 478 -5.01 0.60 -27.76
CA ARG A 478 -4.64 -0.82 -27.61
C ARG A 478 -3.75 -1.04 -26.38
N ARG A 479 -2.77 -0.19 -26.20
CA ARG A 479 -1.85 -0.28 -25.06
C ARG A 479 -2.59 -0.13 -23.73
N THR A 480 -3.52 0.81 -23.64
CA THR A 480 -4.38 1.00 -22.47
C THR A 480 -5.21 -0.25 -22.19
N GLN A 481 -5.85 -0.84 -23.22
CA GLN A 481 -6.63 -2.07 -23.05
C GLN A 481 -5.79 -3.25 -22.54
N ILE A 482 -4.56 -3.38 -23.01
CA ILE A 482 -3.63 -4.43 -22.55
C ILE A 482 -3.24 -4.20 -21.08
N VAL A 483 -2.90 -2.97 -20.71
CA VAL A 483 -2.57 -2.63 -19.33
C VAL A 483 -3.79 -2.82 -18.42
N ASP A 484 -5.00 -2.47 -18.86
CA ASP A 484 -6.23 -2.75 -18.11
C ASP A 484 -6.44 -4.25 -17.87
N HIS A 485 -6.14 -5.09 -18.88
CA HIS A 485 -6.17 -6.54 -18.70
C HIS A 485 -5.15 -7.01 -17.65
N LEU A 486 -3.94 -6.45 -17.64
CA LEU A 486 -2.92 -6.77 -16.63
C LEU A 486 -3.37 -6.35 -15.23
N LEU A 487 -3.98 -5.18 -15.07
CA LEU A 487 -4.50 -4.67 -13.80
C LEU A 487 -5.70 -5.49 -13.31
N ALA A 488 -6.60 -5.87 -14.21
CA ALA A 488 -7.79 -6.66 -13.88
C ALA A 488 -7.47 -8.01 -13.25
N ARG A 489 -6.31 -8.62 -13.57
CA ARG A 489 -5.83 -9.86 -12.92
C ARG A 489 -5.63 -9.72 -11.41
N PHE A 490 -5.42 -8.49 -10.93
CA PHE A 490 -5.28 -8.15 -9.50
C PHE A 490 -6.54 -7.51 -8.92
N GLY A 491 -7.65 -7.53 -9.68
CA GLY A 491 -8.90 -6.89 -9.27
C GLY A 491 -8.84 -5.35 -9.27
N GLU A 492 -7.89 -4.77 -10.01
CA GLU A 492 -7.75 -3.33 -10.11
C GLU A 492 -8.38 -2.79 -11.40
N ASN A 493 -9.09 -1.67 -11.29
CA ASN A 493 -9.76 -1.03 -12.40
C ASN A 493 -9.55 0.49 -12.35
N PHE A 494 -9.17 1.06 -13.50
CA PHE A 494 -9.10 2.50 -13.70
C PHE A 494 -10.29 2.96 -14.56
N ASN A 495 -11.06 3.90 -14.05
CA ASN A 495 -12.12 4.51 -14.86
C ASN A 495 -11.51 5.51 -15.88
N THR A 496 -11.05 4.95 -17.00
CA THR A 496 -10.36 5.71 -18.07
C THR A 496 -11.24 6.82 -18.64
N GLU A 497 -12.55 6.57 -18.78
CA GLU A 497 -13.48 7.54 -19.35
C GLU A 497 -13.65 8.77 -18.44
N THR A 498 -13.85 8.54 -17.15
CA THR A 498 -13.96 9.63 -16.16
C THR A 498 -12.66 10.42 -16.06
N LEU A 499 -11.51 9.73 -15.96
CA LEU A 499 -10.20 10.40 -15.92
C LEU A 499 -9.94 11.23 -17.18
N SER A 500 -10.28 10.71 -18.36
CA SER A 500 -10.12 11.45 -19.64
C SER A 500 -10.98 12.72 -19.67
N LYS A 501 -12.24 12.64 -19.22
CA LYS A 501 -13.13 13.82 -19.15
C LYS A 501 -12.57 14.88 -18.20
N LEU A 502 -12.09 14.45 -17.03
CA LEU A 502 -11.54 15.34 -16.00
C LEU A 502 -10.26 16.02 -16.46
N MET A 503 -9.33 15.29 -17.06
CA MET A 503 -8.09 15.86 -17.63
C MET A 503 -8.35 16.87 -18.75
N LYS A 504 -9.41 16.70 -19.52
CA LYS A 504 -9.84 17.70 -20.52
C LYS A 504 -10.30 19.01 -19.88
N ILE A 505 -10.93 18.94 -18.72
CA ILE A 505 -11.38 20.12 -17.97
C ILE A 505 -10.18 20.84 -17.35
N GLU A 506 -9.20 20.08 -16.85
CA GLU A 506 -7.98 20.63 -16.22
C GLU A 506 -7.09 21.37 -17.22
N SER A 507 -6.99 20.90 -18.43
CA SER A 507 -6.16 21.50 -19.49
C SER A 507 -6.94 21.63 -20.80
N GLU A 508 -7.53 22.81 -20.99
CA GLU A 508 -8.25 23.14 -22.25
C GLU A 508 -7.33 23.05 -23.51
N ASN A 509 -6.01 23.11 -23.29
CA ASN A 509 -5.01 23.12 -24.37
C ASN A 509 -4.42 21.73 -24.67
N SER A 510 -4.70 20.71 -23.85
CA SER A 510 -4.18 19.37 -24.07
C SER A 510 -4.93 18.63 -25.16
N SER A 511 -4.16 18.09 -26.10
CA SER A 511 -4.73 17.22 -27.15
C SER A 511 -5.18 15.89 -26.56
N ASP A 512 -6.15 15.23 -27.21
CA ASP A 512 -6.59 13.87 -26.84
C ASP A 512 -5.41 12.88 -26.75
N LEU A 513 -4.35 13.09 -27.56
CA LEU A 513 -3.16 12.27 -27.53
C LEU A 513 -2.37 12.43 -26.22
N GLN A 514 -2.18 13.65 -25.76
CA GLN A 514 -1.47 13.95 -24.51
C GLN A 514 -2.23 13.38 -23.30
N ILE A 515 -3.55 13.50 -23.30
CA ILE A 515 -4.40 12.94 -22.23
C ILE A 515 -4.30 11.42 -22.20
N ASN A 516 -4.40 10.76 -23.36
CA ASN A 516 -4.27 9.30 -23.45
C ASN A 516 -2.87 8.82 -23.02
N GLU A 517 -1.83 9.59 -23.32
CA GLU A 517 -0.45 9.33 -22.89
C GLU A 517 -0.32 9.43 -21.37
N SER A 518 -0.84 10.48 -20.75
CA SER A 518 -0.81 10.69 -19.31
C SER A 518 -1.57 9.57 -18.57
N ILE A 519 -2.76 9.21 -19.04
CA ILE A 519 -3.54 8.09 -18.46
C ILE A 519 -2.77 6.77 -18.58
N LEU A 520 -2.19 6.49 -19.75
CA LEU A 520 -1.40 5.29 -19.96
C LEU A 520 -0.18 5.24 -19.01
N ASN A 521 0.53 6.36 -18.85
CA ASN A 521 1.67 6.47 -17.96
C ASN A 521 1.28 6.25 -16.50
N SER A 522 0.14 6.80 -16.05
CA SER A 522 -0.39 6.56 -14.70
C SER A 522 -0.72 5.09 -14.47
N LYS A 523 -1.36 4.42 -15.45
CA LYS A 523 -1.64 2.98 -15.39
C LYS A 523 -0.37 2.13 -15.37
N ILE A 524 0.62 2.45 -16.19
CA ILE A 524 1.92 1.75 -16.21
C ILE A 524 2.64 1.92 -14.87
N LYS A 525 2.62 3.13 -14.30
CA LYS A 525 3.20 3.40 -12.97
C LYS A 525 2.55 2.54 -11.89
N TYR A 526 1.21 2.42 -11.93
CA TYR A 526 0.49 1.53 -11.03
C TYR A 526 0.85 0.07 -11.25
N ALA A 527 0.87 -0.39 -12.51
CA ALA A 527 1.18 -1.77 -12.88
C ALA A 527 2.60 -2.20 -12.45
N LYS A 528 3.58 -1.29 -12.49
CA LYS A 528 4.95 -1.56 -12.00
C LYS A 528 4.98 -1.87 -10.50
N LYS A 529 4.12 -1.26 -9.70
CA LYS A 529 4.01 -1.45 -8.24
C LYS A 529 2.83 -2.34 -7.85
N ILE A 530 2.24 -3.11 -8.78
CA ILE A 530 0.97 -3.83 -8.57
C ILE A 530 1.05 -4.82 -7.40
N VAL A 531 2.12 -5.58 -7.30
CA VAL A 531 2.34 -6.57 -6.23
C VAL A 531 2.50 -5.85 -4.88
N GLU A 532 3.34 -4.83 -4.83
CA GLU A 532 3.57 -4.02 -3.64
C GLU A 532 2.27 -3.34 -3.17
N ASN A 533 1.55 -2.69 -4.08
CA ASN A 533 0.27 -2.08 -3.79
C ASN A 533 -0.76 -3.11 -3.30
N GLY A 534 -0.75 -4.32 -3.86
CA GLY A 534 -1.59 -5.43 -3.44
C GLY A 534 -1.30 -5.89 -2.01
N GLN A 535 -0.02 -6.09 -1.68
CA GLN A 535 0.42 -6.51 -0.35
C GLN A 535 0.22 -5.43 0.71
N ASN A 536 0.43 -4.16 0.35
CA ASN A 536 0.38 -3.02 1.27
C ASN A 536 -1.02 -2.39 1.42
N LYS A 537 -2.08 -2.99 0.86
CA LYS A 537 -3.46 -2.43 0.91
C LYS A 537 -3.90 -2.02 2.31
N SER A 538 -3.49 -2.77 3.31
CA SER A 538 -3.84 -2.56 4.71
C SER A 538 -2.79 -1.78 5.52
N LEU A 539 -1.65 -1.44 4.93
CA LEU A 539 -0.55 -0.82 5.65
C LEU A 539 -0.91 0.61 6.08
N GLY A 540 -0.73 0.92 7.37
CA GLY A 540 -0.85 2.26 7.94
C GLY A 540 0.47 3.04 7.86
N LEU A 541 0.43 4.31 8.26
CA LEU A 541 1.60 5.18 8.32
C LEU A 541 2.58 4.72 9.41
N ASN A 542 3.86 4.60 9.09
CA ASN A 542 4.90 4.34 10.10
C ASN A 542 5.37 5.65 10.74
N TYR A 543 4.73 6.06 11.81
CA TYR A 543 5.04 7.30 12.51
C TYR A 543 6.36 7.29 13.32
N LYS A 544 7.04 6.15 13.42
CA LYS A 544 8.36 6.03 14.10
C LYS A 544 9.55 6.35 13.20
N THR A 545 9.32 6.44 11.90
CA THR A 545 10.35 6.83 10.92
C THR A 545 10.03 8.20 10.33
N ASN A 546 10.97 8.76 9.56
CA ASN A 546 10.72 10.00 8.86
C ASN A 546 9.55 9.83 7.88
N THR A 547 8.64 10.79 7.90
CA THR A 547 7.45 10.79 7.02
C THR A 547 7.56 11.87 5.96
N TRP A 548 8.04 13.05 6.32
CA TRP A 548 8.06 14.22 5.45
C TRP A 548 9.03 14.06 4.28
N ASP A 549 8.60 14.40 3.07
CA ASP A 549 9.30 14.24 1.81
C ASP A 549 9.80 12.79 1.53
N THR A 550 9.02 11.82 1.99
CA THR A 550 9.34 10.39 1.82
C THR A 550 8.18 9.61 1.21
N GLU A 551 8.44 8.36 0.81
CA GLU A 551 7.40 7.40 0.40
C GLU A 551 6.69 6.74 1.59
N ASN A 552 6.95 7.18 2.83
CA ASN A 552 6.31 6.66 4.03
C ASN A 552 4.88 7.21 4.18
N THR A 553 3.98 6.67 3.41
CA THR A 553 2.54 6.94 3.46
C THR A 553 1.79 5.63 3.75
N SER A 554 0.53 5.71 4.13
CA SER A 554 -0.27 4.49 4.23
C SER A 554 -0.44 3.84 2.85
N GLY A 555 -0.45 2.50 2.80
CA GLY A 555 -0.66 1.79 1.54
C GLY A 555 -2.01 2.11 0.90
N HIS A 556 -3.03 2.36 1.74
CA HIS A 556 -4.34 2.78 1.29
C HIS A 556 -4.30 4.16 0.60
N GLU A 557 -3.62 5.14 1.20
CA GLU A 557 -3.44 6.48 0.65
C GLU A 557 -2.69 6.44 -0.68
N THR A 558 -1.57 5.72 -0.74
CA THR A 558 -0.78 5.52 -1.97
C THR A 558 -1.62 4.94 -3.10
N ARG A 559 -2.39 3.89 -2.78
CA ARG A 559 -3.27 3.24 -3.77
C ARG A 559 -4.35 4.17 -4.29
N LEU A 560 -5.02 4.92 -3.42
CA LEU A 560 -6.04 5.89 -3.82
C LEU A 560 -5.46 7.01 -4.69
N LYS A 561 -4.30 7.59 -4.32
CA LYS A 561 -3.61 8.61 -5.12
C LYS A 561 -3.34 8.09 -6.55
N LEU A 562 -2.83 6.89 -6.68
CA LEU A 562 -2.54 6.27 -7.98
C LEU A 562 -3.82 6.02 -8.80
N LEU A 563 -4.90 5.51 -8.20
CA LEU A 563 -6.19 5.29 -8.88
C LEU A 563 -6.84 6.59 -9.36
N LEU A 564 -6.62 7.67 -8.65
CA LEU A 564 -7.08 9.02 -9.01
C LEU A 564 -6.18 9.72 -10.04
N GLY A 565 -5.09 9.08 -10.47
CA GLY A 565 -4.13 9.66 -11.41
C GLY A 565 -3.29 10.79 -10.80
N ILE A 566 -3.13 10.83 -9.48
CA ILE A 566 -2.23 11.77 -8.80
C ILE A 566 -0.80 11.24 -8.95
N GLU A 567 0.05 12.01 -9.63
CA GLU A 567 1.39 11.54 -10.02
C GLU A 567 2.34 11.38 -8.83
N ASN A 568 2.30 12.31 -7.89
CA ASN A 568 3.17 12.28 -6.73
C ASN A 568 2.48 11.65 -5.52
N THR A 569 2.96 10.48 -5.09
CA THR A 569 2.43 9.72 -3.97
C THR A 569 3.18 9.95 -2.66
N THR A 570 4.28 10.73 -2.66
CA THR A 570 5.07 11.00 -1.45
C THR A 570 4.28 11.78 -0.41
N PHE A 571 4.65 11.60 0.84
CA PHE A 571 4.15 12.41 1.95
C PHE A 571 4.88 13.75 1.96
N ARG A 572 4.23 14.83 1.55
CA ARG A 572 4.85 16.14 1.39
C ARG A 572 3.88 17.28 1.69
N SER A 573 4.39 18.49 1.91
CA SER A 573 3.54 19.66 1.96
C SER A 573 2.84 19.92 0.63
N LEU A 574 1.58 20.25 0.71
CA LEU A 574 0.76 20.67 -0.43
C LEU A 574 0.64 22.20 -0.49
N THR A 575 1.05 22.90 0.58
CA THR A 575 1.03 24.35 0.69
C THR A 575 2.39 24.98 0.39
N THR A 576 3.51 24.35 0.76
CA THR A 576 4.87 24.86 0.55
C THR A 576 5.16 25.30 -0.90
N PRO A 577 4.75 24.59 -1.96
CA PRO A 577 5.00 25.05 -3.33
C PRO A 577 4.44 26.43 -3.64
N LEU A 578 3.36 26.84 -2.94
CA LEU A 578 2.79 28.19 -3.08
C LEU A 578 3.44 29.20 -2.13
N ILE A 579 3.79 28.78 -0.91
CA ILE A 579 4.41 29.65 0.10
C ILE A 579 5.82 30.06 -0.36
N ASP A 580 6.62 29.13 -0.85
CA ASP A 580 7.97 29.41 -1.34
C ASP A 580 7.95 30.40 -2.51
N ASP A 581 6.94 30.35 -3.37
CA ASP A 581 6.73 31.30 -4.46
C ASP A 581 6.28 32.67 -3.91
N TYR A 582 5.57 32.71 -2.78
CA TYR A 582 5.05 33.92 -2.15
C TYR A 582 6.14 34.69 -1.37
N ASP A 583 6.94 34.02 -0.57
CA ASP A 583 7.98 34.62 0.29
C ASP A 583 9.13 35.29 -0.50
N GLN A 584 9.40 34.81 -1.72
CA GLN A 584 10.39 35.42 -2.60
C GLN A 584 9.97 36.82 -3.09
N VAL A 585 8.69 37.16 -3.04
CA VAL A 585 8.11 38.36 -3.68
C VAL A 585 7.84 39.50 -2.72
N GLU A 586 7.51 39.21 -1.45
CA GLU A 586 7.18 40.29 -0.48
C GLU A 586 8.32 41.27 -0.23
N ASN A 587 9.54 40.88 -0.53
CA ASN A 587 10.72 41.68 -0.19
C ASN A 587 11.23 42.60 -1.30
N GLU A 588 10.75 42.58 -2.55
CA GLU A 588 11.43 43.25 -3.66
C GLU A 588 10.60 44.18 -4.55
N ASN A 589 9.27 44.34 -4.45
CA ASN A 589 8.51 45.04 -5.47
C ASN A 589 7.46 46.03 -4.93
N GLU A 590 7.65 47.32 -5.18
CA GLU A 590 6.58 48.34 -5.10
C GLU A 590 5.67 48.28 -6.34
N TRP A 591 4.42 47.94 -6.15
CA TRP A 591 3.38 47.91 -7.19
C TRP A 591 2.74 49.26 -7.36
N SER A 592 2.57 49.72 -8.61
CA SER A 592 1.98 51.00 -8.93
C SER A 592 1.02 50.95 -10.12
N ASN A 593 -0.01 51.79 -10.10
CA ASN A 593 -0.88 51.97 -11.26
C ASN A 593 -0.17 52.81 -12.29
N GLN A 594 -0.05 52.32 -13.52
CA GLN A 594 0.52 53.06 -14.66
C GLN A 594 -0.47 53.08 -15.82
N THR A 595 -0.38 54.16 -16.61
CA THR A 595 -1.19 54.30 -17.82
C THR A 595 -0.34 54.00 -19.04
N ILE A 596 -0.70 52.94 -19.80
CA ILE A 596 -0.06 52.57 -21.07
C ILE A 596 -0.82 53.24 -22.20
N LYS A 597 -0.13 53.98 -23.05
CA LYS A 597 -0.69 54.56 -24.28
C LYS A 597 -0.63 53.53 -25.43
N ILE A 598 -1.78 53.10 -25.91
CA ILE A 598 -1.89 52.07 -26.92
C ILE A 598 -1.61 52.63 -28.32
N LYS A 599 -0.87 51.89 -29.15
CA LYS A 599 -0.65 52.21 -30.56
C LYS A 599 -2.02 52.16 -31.30
N GLY A 600 -2.46 53.31 -31.86
CA GLY A 600 -3.74 53.43 -32.54
C GLY A 600 -4.76 54.27 -31.79
N GLY A 601 -4.45 54.75 -30.60
CA GLY A 601 -5.30 55.66 -29.81
C GLY A 601 -5.99 55.00 -28.65
N GLY A 602 -5.94 55.68 -27.50
CA GLY A 602 -6.49 55.15 -26.24
C GLY A 602 -5.40 54.98 -25.17
N SER A 603 -5.82 54.93 -23.93
CA SER A 603 -4.98 54.65 -22.76
C SER A 603 -5.59 53.52 -21.95
N LEU A 604 -4.73 52.63 -21.42
CA LEU A 604 -5.14 51.56 -20.52
C LEU A 604 -4.40 51.69 -19.20
N GLU A 605 -5.16 51.72 -18.12
CA GLU A 605 -4.60 51.66 -16.76
C GLU A 605 -4.25 50.19 -16.44
N VAL A 606 -3.04 49.98 -16.01
CA VAL A 606 -2.51 48.66 -15.65
C VAL A 606 -1.79 48.73 -14.31
N VAL A 607 -1.79 47.62 -13.58
CA VAL A 607 -0.97 47.44 -12.39
C VAL A 607 0.37 46.87 -12.82
N THR A 608 1.48 47.54 -12.48
CA THR A 608 2.82 47.15 -12.91
C THR A 608 3.88 47.39 -11.81
N THR A 609 5.05 46.80 -11.95
CA THR A 609 6.20 47.02 -11.06
C THR A 609 7.37 47.63 -11.80
N SER A 610 8.33 48.22 -11.07
CA SER A 610 9.58 48.76 -11.64
C SER A 610 10.53 47.69 -12.19
N THR A 611 10.40 46.43 -11.74
CA THR A 611 11.28 45.30 -12.05
C THR A 611 10.57 44.20 -12.82
N ILE A 612 10.10 44.46 -14.07
CA ILE A 612 9.50 43.44 -14.93
C ILE A 612 10.59 42.67 -15.68
N GLU A 613 11.44 41.98 -15.00
CA GLU A 613 12.49 41.31 -15.76
C GLU A 613 12.44 39.80 -15.84
N ASN A 614 11.78 39.02 -15.04
CA ASN A 614 11.86 37.58 -15.26
C ASN A 614 10.87 36.64 -14.53
N GLU A 615 10.02 37.09 -13.59
CA GLU A 615 9.21 36.12 -12.80
C GLU A 615 7.74 36.57 -12.66
N HIS A 616 6.93 36.17 -13.65
CA HIS A 616 5.52 36.58 -13.77
C HIS A 616 4.59 35.98 -12.75
N LEU A 617 4.97 34.88 -12.15
CA LEU A 617 4.07 34.10 -11.30
C LEU A 617 4.01 34.56 -9.87
N ASN A 618 5.11 35.02 -9.35
CA ASN A 618 5.22 35.52 -7.99
C ASN A 618 4.20 36.65 -7.73
N TYR A 619 3.89 37.41 -8.77
CA TYR A 619 2.91 38.48 -8.67
C TYR A 619 1.48 38.01 -8.55
N PHE A 620 1.09 36.96 -9.25
CA PHE A 620 -0.27 36.39 -9.15
C PHE A 620 -0.58 35.94 -7.74
N THR A 621 0.35 35.29 -7.05
CA THR A 621 0.14 34.83 -5.69
C THR A 621 0.03 35.95 -4.69
N SER A 622 0.80 37.04 -4.85
CA SER A 622 0.80 38.18 -3.91
C SER A 622 -0.42 39.10 -4.03
N THR A 623 -1.06 39.15 -5.20
CA THR A 623 -2.25 40.02 -5.42
C THR A 623 -3.58 39.29 -5.34
N HIS A 624 -3.58 37.97 -5.37
CA HIS A 624 -4.81 37.17 -5.28
C HIS A 624 -4.98 36.54 -3.89
N ASN A 625 -5.93 37.04 -3.11
CA ASN A 625 -6.38 36.39 -1.89
C ASN A 625 -7.23 35.11 -2.17
N ASP A 626 -7.65 34.91 -3.42
CA ASP A 626 -8.45 33.76 -3.86
C ASP A 626 -7.64 32.85 -4.79
N PHE A 627 -6.96 31.88 -4.20
CA PHE A 627 -6.21 30.87 -4.95
C PHE A 627 -7.08 30.02 -5.88
N LYS A 628 -8.35 29.79 -5.54
CA LYS A 628 -9.29 29.06 -6.44
C LYS A 628 -9.48 29.80 -7.75
N GLY A 629 -9.77 31.08 -7.64
CA GLY A 629 -9.92 31.95 -8.82
C GLY A 629 -8.63 31.99 -9.65
N LEU A 630 -7.49 32.12 -9.00
CA LEU A 630 -6.19 32.13 -9.66
C LEU A 630 -5.96 30.88 -10.50
N PHE A 631 -6.09 29.69 -9.91
CA PHE A 631 -5.88 28.43 -10.64
C PHE A 631 -6.92 28.22 -11.77
N THR A 632 -8.15 28.65 -11.58
CA THR A 632 -9.22 28.54 -12.60
C THR A 632 -8.97 29.44 -13.82
N HIS A 633 -8.27 30.56 -13.63
CA HIS A 633 -8.14 31.59 -14.68
C HIS A 633 -6.74 31.66 -15.30
N ALA A 634 -5.67 31.45 -14.54
CA ALA A 634 -4.30 31.67 -15.00
C ALA A 634 -3.79 30.61 -15.99
N ASN A 635 -4.40 29.44 -16.06
CA ASN A 635 -4.07 28.40 -17.05
C ASN A 635 -4.71 28.62 -18.43
N LYS A 636 -5.58 29.65 -18.58
CA LYS A 636 -6.35 29.89 -19.82
C LYS A 636 -5.70 31.02 -20.63
N SER A 637 -5.23 30.70 -21.83
CA SER A 637 -4.60 31.67 -22.75
C SER A 637 -5.50 32.87 -23.09
N LYS A 638 -6.83 32.70 -23.07
CA LYS A 638 -7.79 33.78 -23.33
C LYS A 638 -7.79 34.90 -22.27
N ASN A 639 -7.25 34.64 -21.09
CA ASN A 639 -7.12 35.64 -20.03
C ASN A 639 -5.86 36.50 -20.14
N TYR A 640 -5.06 36.27 -21.17
CA TYR A 640 -3.84 37.02 -21.47
C TYR A 640 -4.02 37.84 -22.76
N ASN A 641 -3.64 39.11 -22.73
CA ASN A 641 -3.70 39.98 -23.88
C ASN A 641 -2.33 40.62 -24.11
N ILE A 642 -1.92 40.72 -25.40
CA ILE A 642 -0.71 41.43 -25.77
C ILE A 642 -1.13 42.79 -26.32
N VAL A 643 -0.68 43.87 -25.67
CA VAL A 643 -0.94 45.25 -26.08
C VAL A 643 0.36 45.91 -26.52
N VAL A 644 0.31 46.69 -27.57
CA VAL A 644 1.48 47.39 -28.13
C VAL A 644 1.42 48.87 -27.76
N SER A 645 2.50 49.36 -27.15
CA SER A 645 2.73 50.81 -26.92
C SER A 645 3.91 51.34 -27.77
N THR A 646 3.98 52.65 -27.91
CA THR A 646 5.10 53.28 -28.61
C THR A 646 5.89 54.14 -27.57
N ALA A 647 7.08 53.70 -27.21
CA ALA A 647 8.00 54.46 -26.33
C ALA A 647 9.27 54.76 -27.11
N ASN A 648 9.68 56.04 -27.10
CA ASN A 648 10.91 56.51 -27.77
C ASN A 648 11.06 56.06 -29.23
N LYS A 649 9.93 56.08 -30.01
CA LYS A 649 9.86 55.63 -31.43
C LYS A 649 10.10 54.12 -31.61
N LYS A 650 10.14 53.34 -30.54
CA LYS A 650 10.21 51.87 -30.60
C LYS A 650 8.86 51.29 -30.14
N GLU A 651 8.44 50.20 -30.77
CA GLU A 651 7.30 49.44 -30.32
C GLU A 651 7.67 48.58 -29.10
N VAL A 652 6.85 48.61 -28.09
CA VAL A 652 7.00 47.80 -26.88
C VAL A 652 5.73 46.98 -26.71
N PHE A 653 5.89 45.68 -26.60
CA PHE A 653 4.83 44.71 -26.41
C PHE A 653 4.68 44.44 -24.93
N HIS A 654 3.45 44.57 -24.42
CA HIS A 654 3.09 44.35 -23.02
C HIS A 654 2.23 43.12 -22.90
N LEU A 655 2.61 42.12 -22.14
CA LEU A 655 1.81 40.97 -21.79
C LEU A 655 0.98 41.31 -20.56
N LEU A 656 -0.34 41.36 -20.76
CA LEU A 656 -1.32 41.70 -19.73
C LEU A 656 -2.14 40.47 -19.35
N TYR A 657 -2.40 40.32 -18.04
CA TYR A 657 -3.28 39.31 -17.50
C TYR A 657 -4.59 39.94 -16.99
N ASN A 658 -5.72 39.48 -17.51
CA ASN A 658 -7.07 39.88 -17.14
C ASN A 658 -7.77 38.76 -16.39
N ALA A 659 -7.74 38.79 -15.06
CA ALA A 659 -8.49 37.83 -14.26
C ALA A 659 -9.87 38.34 -13.86
N HIS A 660 -10.81 37.41 -13.72
CA HIS A 660 -12.14 37.73 -13.19
C HIS A 660 -12.00 38.27 -11.76
N GLY A 661 -12.58 39.45 -11.50
CA GLY A 661 -12.52 40.11 -10.17
C GLY A 661 -11.43 41.18 -10.02
N LEU A 662 -10.53 41.34 -11.00
CA LEU A 662 -9.59 42.44 -11.04
C LEU A 662 -10.21 43.64 -11.76
N GLN A 663 -10.11 44.82 -11.15
CA GLN A 663 -10.59 46.08 -11.77
C GLN A 663 -9.68 46.53 -12.93
N GLN A 664 -8.38 46.19 -12.86
CA GLN A 664 -7.40 46.58 -13.84
C GLN A 664 -6.55 45.39 -14.23
N PRO A 665 -6.12 45.27 -15.50
CA PRO A 665 -5.23 44.23 -15.96
C PRO A 665 -3.82 44.40 -15.32
N ILE A 666 -3.16 43.27 -15.13
CA ILE A 666 -1.81 43.22 -14.57
C ILE A 666 -0.80 43.07 -15.70
N GLU A 667 0.20 43.92 -15.77
CA GLU A 667 1.32 43.79 -16.70
C GLU A 667 2.32 42.78 -16.17
N LEU A 668 2.43 41.62 -16.87
CA LEU A 668 3.29 40.54 -16.46
C LEU A 668 4.67 40.56 -17.09
N PHE A 669 4.75 41.03 -18.34
CA PHE A 669 5.99 41.02 -19.11
C PHE A 669 6.00 42.14 -20.16
N ARG A 670 7.20 42.61 -20.46
CA ARG A 670 7.43 43.63 -21.45
C ARG A 670 8.57 43.22 -22.39
N ALA A 671 8.35 43.30 -23.70
CA ALA A 671 9.34 42.88 -24.68
C ALA A 671 9.35 43.77 -25.94
N ASP A 672 10.37 43.59 -26.76
CA ASP A 672 10.53 44.20 -28.04
C ASP A 672 9.81 43.50 -29.21
N SER A 673 9.20 42.33 -28.93
CA SER A 673 8.49 41.55 -29.94
C SER A 673 7.32 40.75 -29.36
N GLU A 674 6.29 40.57 -30.13
CA GLU A 674 5.11 39.76 -29.79
C GLU A 674 5.48 38.27 -29.54
N ALA A 675 6.45 37.76 -30.29
CA ALA A 675 6.93 36.38 -30.13
C ALA A 675 7.52 36.14 -28.75
N LYS A 676 8.24 37.10 -28.15
CA LYS A 676 8.77 37.00 -26.78
C LYS A 676 7.64 37.03 -25.72
N CYS A 677 6.61 37.86 -25.92
CA CYS A 677 5.44 37.91 -25.05
C CYS A 677 4.66 36.59 -25.11
N ASN A 678 4.46 36.01 -26.28
CA ASN A 678 3.82 34.70 -26.45
C ASN A 678 4.65 33.58 -25.81
N ALA A 679 5.96 33.64 -25.89
CA ALA A 679 6.84 32.66 -25.22
C ALA A 679 6.73 32.79 -23.69
N ALA A 680 6.70 34.02 -23.17
CA ALA A 680 6.53 34.30 -21.73
C ALA A 680 5.16 33.81 -21.23
N MET A 681 4.08 34.04 -21.98
CA MET A 681 2.75 33.55 -21.67
C MET A 681 2.73 32.01 -21.56
N LYS A 682 3.30 31.31 -22.54
CA LYS A 682 3.37 29.85 -22.51
C LYS A 682 4.17 29.35 -21.31
N LYS A 683 5.30 29.97 -21.00
CA LYS A 683 6.13 29.63 -19.82
C LYS A 683 5.35 29.86 -18.51
N GLY A 684 4.59 30.96 -18.43
CA GLY A 684 3.72 31.25 -17.28
C GLY A 684 2.65 30.19 -17.09
N ILE A 685 1.92 29.82 -18.15
CA ILE A 685 0.89 28.77 -18.08
C ILE A 685 1.50 27.44 -17.65
N GLN A 686 2.64 27.03 -18.20
CA GLN A 686 3.34 25.81 -17.81
C GLN A 686 3.75 25.79 -16.32
N LYS A 687 4.17 26.93 -15.78
CA LYS A 687 4.50 27.05 -14.34
C LYS A 687 3.24 26.85 -13.48
N PHE A 688 2.08 27.40 -13.89
CA PHE A 688 0.82 27.15 -13.20
C PHE A 688 0.38 25.69 -13.25
N GLU A 689 0.53 25.05 -14.40
CA GLU A 689 0.25 23.60 -14.53
C GLU A 689 1.13 22.78 -13.60
N HIS A 690 2.41 23.15 -13.50
CA HIS A 690 3.35 22.51 -12.56
C HIS A 690 2.97 22.76 -11.10
N LEU A 691 2.63 24.00 -10.72
CA LEU A 691 2.18 24.33 -9.36
C LEU A 691 0.88 23.62 -9.01
N ASN A 692 -0.08 23.55 -9.96
CA ASN A 692 -1.32 22.81 -9.77
C ASN A 692 -1.02 21.34 -9.44
N SER A 693 -0.17 20.69 -10.24
CA SER A 693 0.25 19.31 -10.02
C SER A 693 1.02 19.14 -8.69
N ALA A 694 1.86 20.11 -8.32
CA ALA A 694 2.60 20.09 -7.07
C ALA A 694 1.70 20.19 -5.82
N CYS A 695 0.55 20.90 -5.92
CA CYS A 695 -0.43 21.00 -4.84
C CYS A 695 -1.47 19.88 -4.82
N GLU A 696 -1.48 18.99 -5.82
CA GLU A 696 -2.41 17.85 -5.87
C GLU A 696 -1.98 16.76 -4.90
N GLY A 697 -2.88 16.37 -4.03
CA GLY A 697 -2.68 15.34 -3.03
C GLY A 697 -3.73 15.42 -1.93
N PHE A 698 -3.62 14.58 -0.95
CA PHE A 698 -4.41 14.62 0.29
C PHE A 698 -3.63 13.91 1.39
N PHE A 699 -3.99 14.19 2.65
CA PHE A 699 -3.49 13.48 3.82
C PHE A 699 -4.56 12.55 4.35
N LEU A 700 -4.15 11.36 4.81
CA LEU A 700 -5.00 10.41 5.51
C LEU A 700 -4.66 10.41 7.00
N VAL A 701 -5.57 10.87 7.84
CA VAL A 701 -5.42 10.90 9.29
C VAL A 701 -6.16 9.73 9.92
N GLU A 702 -5.43 8.90 10.64
CA GLU A 702 -5.96 7.78 11.42
C GLU A 702 -6.33 8.28 12.82
N HIS A 703 -7.61 8.29 13.17
CA HIS A 703 -8.07 8.81 14.46
C HIS A 703 -7.53 8.05 15.66
N ILE A 704 -7.31 6.74 15.54
CA ILE A 704 -6.73 5.92 16.61
C ILE A 704 -5.34 6.41 17.07
N LEU A 705 -4.58 7.02 16.16
CA LEU A 705 -3.26 7.55 16.48
C LEU A 705 -3.30 8.86 17.28
N LEU A 706 -4.44 9.58 17.25
CA LEU A 706 -4.66 10.82 17.99
C LEU A 706 -5.18 10.57 19.43
N ARG A 707 -5.36 9.30 19.82
CA ARG A 707 -5.78 8.97 21.18
C ARG A 707 -4.76 9.42 22.22
N PRO A 708 -5.16 9.72 23.45
CA PRO A 708 -4.25 9.98 24.54
C PRO A 708 -3.39 8.74 24.85
N LEU A 709 -2.10 8.95 25.11
CA LEU A 709 -1.12 7.86 25.25
C LEU A 709 -0.83 7.45 26.69
N LEU A 710 -1.24 8.22 27.70
CA LEU A 710 -1.01 7.94 29.11
C LEU A 710 -2.30 7.51 29.84
N THR A 711 -2.15 6.90 31.01
CA THR A 711 -3.25 6.55 31.93
C THR A 711 -4.15 7.74 32.19
N THR A 712 -5.44 7.55 32.06
CA THR A 712 -6.42 8.61 32.01
C THR A 712 -7.48 8.43 33.05
N ASN A 713 -7.98 9.55 33.57
CA ASN A 713 -9.24 9.59 34.30
C ASN A 713 -10.29 10.18 33.38
N TYR A 714 -11.55 9.85 33.62
CA TYR A 714 -12.69 10.39 32.92
C TYR A 714 -13.35 11.47 33.76
N VAL A 715 -13.78 12.55 33.09
CA VAL A 715 -14.51 13.66 33.70
C VAL A 715 -15.69 14.02 32.82
N THR A 716 -16.84 14.25 33.41
CA THR A 716 -17.98 14.79 32.69
C THR A 716 -17.99 16.31 32.82
N THR A 717 -18.06 17.01 31.70
CA THR A 717 -18.24 18.45 31.63
C THR A 717 -19.66 18.74 31.17
N PHE A 718 -20.39 19.58 31.92
CA PHE A 718 -21.72 20.06 31.58
C PHE A 718 -21.64 21.46 31.00
N LEU A 719 -22.37 21.69 29.91
CA LEU A 719 -22.34 22.90 29.11
C LEU A 719 -23.65 23.67 29.30
N ASN A 720 -23.57 24.99 29.45
CA ASN A 720 -24.73 25.86 29.44
C ASN A 720 -25.31 26.05 28.02
N ASP A 721 -26.39 26.78 27.88
CA ASP A 721 -27.04 27.06 26.59
C ASP A 721 -26.11 27.84 25.62
N ASP A 722 -25.03 28.43 26.09
CA ASP A 722 -23.98 29.12 25.32
C ASP A 722 -22.79 28.22 25.01
N SER A 723 -22.89 26.92 25.30
CA SER A 723 -21.82 25.91 25.16
C SER A 723 -20.58 26.17 26.04
N GLU A 724 -20.70 26.90 27.12
CA GLU A 724 -19.65 27.11 28.09
C GLU A 724 -19.69 26.08 29.23
N PRO A 725 -18.55 25.55 29.73
CA PRO A 725 -18.48 24.68 30.88
C PRO A 725 -18.95 25.39 32.15
N PHE A 726 -19.93 24.82 32.87
CA PHE A 726 -20.42 25.40 34.09
C PHE A 726 -20.48 24.43 35.28
N LEU A 727 -20.40 23.13 35.05
CA LEU A 727 -20.31 22.10 36.07
C LEU A 727 -19.41 20.97 35.56
N VAL A 728 -18.54 20.40 36.42
CA VAL A 728 -17.60 19.33 36.05
C VAL A 728 -17.67 18.23 37.13
N SER A 729 -17.68 17.00 36.75
CA SER A 729 -17.62 15.88 37.69
C SER A 729 -16.23 15.73 38.33
N PHE A 730 -16.14 15.00 39.43
CA PHE A 730 -14.85 14.45 39.88
C PHE A 730 -14.42 13.28 38.98
N ASN A 731 -13.12 12.98 38.97
CA ASN A 731 -12.53 11.98 38.11
C ASN A 731 -13.01 10.55 38.46
N ALA A 732 -13.33 9.77 37.46
CA ALA A 732 -13.51 8.32 37.58
C ALA A 732 -12.48 7.56 36.77
N SER A 733 -12.14 6.34 37.20
CA SER A 733 -11.13 5.51 36.56
C SER A 733 -11.64 4.78 35.32
N SER A 734 -12.96 4.63 35.18
CA SER A 734 -13.58 4.00 34.00
C SER A 734 -14.59 4.92 33.31
N PHE A 735 -14.81 4.66 32.03
CA PHE A 735 -15.84 5.35 31.26
C PHE A 735 -17.26 5.02 31.75
N GLU A 736 -17.48 3.75 32.15
CA GLU A 736 -18.78 3.30 32.67
C GLU A 736 -19.12 4.01 33.97
N ASP A 737 -18.21 4.05 34.94
CA ASP A 737 -18.40 4.77 36.20
C ASP A 737 -18.67 6.24 35.94
N GLN A 738 -18.01 6.86 34.96
CA GLN A 738 -18.22 8.25 34.61
C GLN A 738 -19.54 8.49 33.92
N ASN A 739 -20.03 7.55 33.12
CA ASN A 739 -21.34 7.63 32.47
C ASN A 739 -22.49 7.46 33.49
N ASP A 740 -22.29 6.61 34.48
CA ASP A 740 -23.24 6.47 35.58
C ASP A 740 -23.29 7.75 36.42
N LEU A 741 -22.13 8.29 36.81
CA LEU A 741 -22.03 9.59 37.48
C LEU A 741 -22.69 10.72 36.66
N ARG A 742 -22.52 10.72 35.36
CA ARG A 742 -23.17 11.70 34.47
C ARG A 742 -24.69 11.62 34.56
N SER A 743 -25.23 10.43 34.58
CA SER A 743 -26.68 10.20 34.70
C SER A 743 -27.25 10.63 36.04
N ASP A 744 -26.45 10.52 37.11
CA ASP A 744 -26.85 10.92 38.48
C ASP A 744 -27.11 12.42 38.62
N VAL A 745 -26.66 13.26 37.69
CA VAL A 745 -26.92 14.71 37.73
C VAL A 745 -28.42 15.04 37.74
N PHE A 746 -29.28 14.22 37.12
CA PHE A 746 -30.73 14.38 37.15
C PHE A 746 -31.37 14.09 38.51
N ILE A 747 -30.63 13.32 39.37
CA ILE A 747 -31.06 13.01 40.74
C ILE A 747 -30.40 13.99 41.70
N LEU A 748 -29.11 14.20 41.55
CA LEU A 748 -28.34 15.02 42.51
C LEU A 748 -28.42 16.52 42.21
N GLY A 749 -28.40 16.90 40.95
CA GLY A 749 -28.40 18.31 40.53
C GLY A 749 -29.73 19.03 40.65
N VAL A 750 -30.86 18.31 40.73
CA VAL A 750 -32.20 18.87 40.93
C VAL A 750 -32.55 19.08 42.39
N ASN A 751 -31.78 18.54 43.33
CA ASN A 751 -32.03 18.67 44.74
C ASN A 751 -31.08 19.69 45.39
N LYS A 752 -31.64 20.75 45.95
CA LYS A 752 -30.90 21.85 46.59
C LYS A 752 -30.05 21.39 47.78
N GLU A 753 -30.47 20.35 48.51
CA GLU A 753 -29.77 19.84 49.70
C GLU A 753 -28.41 19.24 49.34
N ASN A 754 -28.19 18.78 48.12
CA ASN A 754 -26.96 18.22 47.66
C ASN A 754 -25.87 19.27 47.35
N TYR A 755 -26.24 20.56 47.31
CA TYR A 755 -25.33 21.66 47.00
C TYR A 755 -24.64 22.21 48.22
N SER A 756 -23.34 22.38 48.21
CA SER A 756 -22.57 23.07 49.22
C SER A 756 -21.61 24.10 48.58
N ILE A 757 -21.45 25.24 49.29
CA ILE A 757 -20.51 26.29 48.89
C ILE A 757 -19.32 26.20 49.85
N ILE A 758 -18.19 25.76 49.34
CA ILE A 758 -16.97 25.57 50.11
C ILE A 758 -16.06 26.77 49.89
N LYS A 759 -15.52 27.32 51.01
CA LYS A 759 -14.54 28.40 50.98
C LYS A 759 -13.13 27.80 51.03
N SER A 760 -12.28 28.22 50.10
CA SER A 760 -10.86 27.85 50.13
C SER A 760 -10.18 28.36 51.41
N LYS A 761 -9.34 27.52 52.02
CA LYS A 761 -8.58 27.87 53.24
C LYS A 761 -7.47 28.88 53.00
N GLU A 762 -6.93 28.90 51.76
CA GLU A 762 -5.74 29.68 51.39
C GLU A 762 -6.08 30.95 50.62
N LYS A 763 -7.17 30.91 49.84
CA LYS A 763 -7.65 32.02 48.99
C LYS A 763 -9.08 32.41 49.39
N LYS A 764 -9.43 33.69 49.33
CA LYS A 764 -10.83 34.16 49.56
C LYS A 764 -11.74 33.77 48.37
N GLU A 765 -11.74 32.49 48.00
CA GLU A 765 -12.48 31.95 46.87
C GLU A 765 -13.57 30.99 47.37
N PHE A 766 -14.71 30.97 46.68
CA PHE A 766 -15.81 30.06 46.96
C PHE A 766 -16.03 29.16 45.77
N GLN A 767 -16.26 27.87 45.98
CA GLN A 767 -16.55 26.88 44.97
C GLN A 767 -17.85 26.14 45.30
N ILE A 768 -18.68 25.88 44.28
CA ILE A 768 -19.90 25.11 44.42
C ILE A 768 -19.54 23.64 44.21
N ILE A 769 -19.96 22.79 45.15
CA ILE A 769 -19.78 21.34 45.10
C ILE A 769 -21.13 20.67 45.29
N ILE A 770 -21.44 19.64 44.50
CA ILE A 770 -22.60 18.76 44.65
C ILE A 770 -22.11 17.45 45.23
N PHE A 771 -22.79 16.99 46.29
CA PHE A 771 -22.49 15.74 46.98
C PHE A 771 -23.55 14.68 46.69
N ASP A 772 -23.14 13.40 46.76
CA ASP A 772 -24.07 12.27 46.75
C ASP A 772 -24.76 12.04 48.11
N ILE A 773 -25.61 11.03 48.17
CA ILE A 773 -26.32 10.62 49.38
C ILE A 773 -25.40 10.14 50.50
N PHE A 774 -24.13 9.77 50.17
CA PHE A 774 -23.11 9.35 51.12
C PHE A 774 -22.18 10.49 51.55
N ASN A 775 -22.50 11.71 51.18
CA ASN A 775 -21.72 12.92 51.42
C ASN A 775 -20.32 12.91 50.73
N LYS A 776 -20.17 12.17 49.61
CA LYS A 776 -19.03 12.20 48.74
C LYS A 776 -19.19 13.28 47.64
N PRO A 777 -18.15 14.11 47.40
CA PRO A 777 -18.26 15.13 46.36
C PRO A 777 -18.26 14.49 44.98
N VAL A 778 -19.25 14.80 44.14
CA VAL A 778 -19.47 14.21 42.82
C VAL A 778 -19.26 15.24 41.70
N PHE A 779 -19.76 16.47 41.86
CA PHE A 779 -19.58 17.51 40.89
C PHE A 779 -19.08 18.81 41.53
N LYS A 780 -18.33 19.61 40.77
CA LYS A 780 -17.82 20.93 41.19
C LYS A 780 -17.99 21.98 40.10
N SER A 781 -18.15 23.26 40.49
CA SER A 781 -18.09 24.36 39.55
C SER A 781 -16.66 24.58 39.06
N PRO A 782 -16.37 24.69 37.73
CA PRO A 782 -15.03 25.01 37.20
C PRO A 782 -14.65 26.45 37.57
N LYS A 783 -15.61 27.38 37.68
CA LYS A 783 -15.40 28.77 38.10
C LYS A 783 -15.35 28.88 39.63
N VAL A 784 -14.42 29.68 40.13
CA VAL A 784 -14.35 30.08 41.53
C VAL A 784 -14.97 31.47 41.68
N PHE A 785 -15.62 31.72 42.80
CA PHE A 785 -16.32 32.95 43.09
C PHE A 785 -15.61 33.71 44.22
N TYR A 786 -15.48 35.00 44.07
CA TYR A 786 -14.85 35.86 45.10
C TYR A 786 -15.83 36.37 46.17
N SER A 787 -17.10 36.02 46.00
CA SER A 787 -18.15 36.37 46.99
C SER A 787 -19.13 35.20 47.20
N ASN A 788 -19.55 35.02 48.45
CA ASN A 788 -20.60 34.04 48.78
C ASN A 788 -21.95 34.35 48.10
N VAL A 789 -22.25 35.62 47.87
CA VAL A 789 -23.46 36.03 47.16
C VAL A 789 -23.45 35.62 45.69
N GLY A 790 -22.29 35.79 45.03
CA GLY A 790 -22.09 35.33 43.66
C GLY A 790 -22.18 33.79 43.53
N ALA A 791 -21.54 33.05 44.44
CA ALA A 791 -21.66 31.60 44.47
C ALA A 791 -23.09 31.12 44.72
N LYS A 792 -23.85 31.77 45.61
CA LYS A 792 -25.28 31.46 45.83
C LYS A 792 -26.16 31.76 44.62
N SER A 793 -25.87 32.84 43.91
CA SER A 793 -26.59 33.17 42.67
C SER A 793 -26.38 32.10 41.60
N GLU A 794 -25.13 31.70 41.40
CA GLU A 794 -24.81 30.65 40.42
C GLU A 794 -25.34 29.27 40.84
N MET A 795 -25.31 28.94 42.12
CA MET A 795 -25.93 27.71 42.63
C MET A 795 -27.43 27.66 42.28
N LYS A 796 -28.16 28.80 42.42
CA LYS A 796 -29.57 28.86 42.02
C LYS A 796 -29.74 28.67 40.50
N ARG A 797 -28.84 29.23 39.70
CA ARG A 797 -28.86 29.08 38.26
C ARG A 797 -28.64 27.62 37.82
N LEU A 798 -27.66 26.95 38.41
CA LEU A 798 -27.38 25.53 38.21
C LEU A 798 -28.62 24.68 38.57
N LEU A 799 -29.19 24.89 39.73
CA LEU A 799 -30.40 24.18 40.18
C LEU A 799 -31.58 24.38 39.21
N SER A 800 -31.85 25.62 38.78
CA SER A 800 -32.91 25.92 37.83
C SER A 800 -32.68 25.29 36.48
N PHE A 801 -31.44 25.25 36.03
CA PHE A 801 -31.04 24.61 34.76
C PHE A 801 -31.35 23.10 34.77
N PHE A 802 -30.89 22.39 35.78
CA PHE A 802 -31.10 20.92 35.85
C PHE A 802 -32.58 20.59 36.11
N ILE A 803 -33.33 21.37 36.86
CA ILE A 803 -34.78 21.20 37.03
C ILE A 803 -35.49 21.33 35.68
N LYS A 804 -35.15 22.36 34.89
CA LYS A 804 -35.72 22.56 33.56
C LYS A 804 -35.40 21.40 32.62
N LYS A 805 -34.09 21.02 32.49
CA LYS A 805 -33.65 19.91 31.63
C LYS A 805 -34.30 18.58 32.04
N SER A 806 -34.48 18.34 33.33
CA SER A 806 -35.18 17.14 33.83
C SER A 806 -36.68 17.16 33.48
N GLN A 807 -37.34 18.30 33.59
CA GLN A 807 -38.76 18.44 33.24
C GLN A 807 -39.02 18.29 31.75
N ASP A 808 -38.13 18.84 30.93
CA ASP A 808 -38.17 18.75 29.46
C ASP A 808 -37.77 17.39 28.94
N LYS A 809 -37.29 16.45 29.80
CA LYS A 809 -36.75 15.14 29.47
C LYS A 809 -35.67 15.20 28.36
N GLU A 810 -34.87 16.25 28.39
CA GLU A 810 -33.84 16.46 27.41
C GLU A 810 -32.71 15.38 27.56
N PRO A 811 -32.29 14.76 26.46
CA PRO A 811 -31.16 13.80 26.52
C PRO A 811 -29.91 14.48 27.10
N ILE A 812 -29.23 13.80 28.03
CA ILE A 812 -28.09 14.36 28.78
C ILE A 812 -26.90 14.64 27.84
N GLU A 813 -26.85 13.94 26.75
CA GLU A 813 -25.83 14.07 25.70
C GLU A 813 -25.84 15.44 25.01
N ASN A 814 -26.98 16.12 25.03
CA ASN A 814 -27.14 17.43 24.39
C ASN A 814 -26.42 18.56 25.14
N PHE A 815 -26.22 18.41 26.46
CA PHE A 815 -25.62 19.44 27.31
C PHE A 815 -24.49 18.92 28.21
N SER A 816 -23.94 17.76 27.91
CA SER A 816 -22.77 17.21 28.62
C SER A 816 -21.88 16.39 27.73
N GLU A 817 -20.59 16.44 28.03
CA GLU A 817 -19.57 15.69 27.33
C GLU A 817 -18.67 14.95 28.34
N ILE A 818 -18.37 13.67 28.10
CA ILE A 818 -17.33 12.94 28.85
C ILE A 818 -16.02 13.18 28.14
N VAL A 819 -15.03 13.68 28.90
CA VAL A 819 -13.70 13.97 28.41
C VAL A 819 -12.67 13.14 29.21
N ILE A 820 -11.53 12.91 28.59
CA ILE A 820 -10.41 12.22 29.21
C ILE A 820 -9.50 13.27 29.84
N ASP A 821 -9.38 13.24 31.18
CA ASP A 821 -8.55 14.18 31.96
C ASP A 821 -7.17 13.56 32.23
N LYS A 822 -6.13 14.21 31.78
CA LYS A 822 -4.73 13.82 32.04
C LYS A 822 -4.06 14.53 33.20
N GLY A 823 -4.82 15.27 33.99
CA GLY A 823 -4.33 15.91 35.23
C GLY A 823 -3.62 17.26 35.06
N ASN A 824 -3.26 17.68 33.83
CA ASN A 824 -2.58 18.95 33.55
C ASN A 824 -3.27 19.77 32.44
N SER A 825 -4.54 20.02 32.59
CA SER A 825 -5.34 20.89 31.66
C SER A 825 -5.58 20.35 30.22
N HIS A 826 -5.31 19.08 29.94
CA HIS A 826 -5.56 18.48 28.61
C HIS A 826 -6.73 17.49 28.66
N GLU A 827 -7.88 17.94 28.25
CA GLU A 827 -9.11 17.14 28.18
C GLU A 827 -9.32 16.62 26.76
N PHE A 828 -9.28 15.29 26.59
CA PHE A 828 -9.54 14.64 25.30
C PHE A 828 -11.01 14.26 25.19
N PRO A 829 -11.70 14.64 24.11
CA PRO A 829 -13.11 14.33 23.94
C PRO A 829 -13.32 12.84 23.66
N THR A 830 -14.18 12.17 24.40
CA THR A 830 -14.51 10.74 24.20
C THR A 830 -15.39 10.53 22.97
N ASN A 831 -16.19 11.49 22.56
CA ASN A 831 -17.08 11.43 21.41
C ASN A 831 -16.40 11.76 20.06
N PHE A 832 -15.08 11.93 20.03
CA PHE A 832 -14.34 12.20 18.78
C PHE A 832 -14.38 11.01 17.80
N GLY A 833 -14.53 9.78 18.30
CA GLY A 833 -14.52 8.57 17.48
C GLY A 833 -13.10 8.19 17.09
N TYR A 834 -12.31 7.71 18.04
CA TYR A 834 -10.93 7.29 17.82
C TYR A 834 -10.82 5.99 17.05
N SER A 835 -11.75 5.06 17.31
CA SER A 835 -11.73 3.72 16.70
C SER A 835 -12.39 3.72 15.32
N ASN A 836 -11.78 3.01 14.39
CA ASN A 836 -12.35 2.73 13.08
C ASN A 836 -12.82 4.00 12.31
N ARG A 837 -12.10 5.12 12.46
CA ARG A 837 -12.41 6.37 11.77
C ARG A 837 -11.18 6.99 11.12
N LEU A 838 -11.39 7.53 9.93
CA LEU A 838 -10.37 8.14 9.08
C LEU A 838 -10.83 9.52 8.64
N SER A 839 -9.88 10.46 8.48
CA SER A 839 -10.16 11.76 7.88
C SER A 839 -9.25 11.98 6.68
N PHE A 840 -9.86 12.37 5.57
CA PHE A 840 -9.15 12.78 4.34
C PHE A 840 -9.11 14.30 4.29
N ILE A 841 -7.90 14.86 4.27
CA ILE A 841 -7.66 16.30 4.26
C ILE A 841 -7.18 16.69 2.88
N ILE A 842 -7.97 17.47 2.16
CA ILE A 842 -7.85 17.73 0.73
C ILE A 842 -7.74 19.23 0.50
N PRO A 843 -6.78 19.74 -0.30
CA PRO A 843 -6.76 21.14 -0.70
C PRO A 843 -7.95 21.46 -1.60
N ASP A 844 -8.58 22.63 -1.43
CA ASP A 844 -9.76 22.99 -2.21
C ASP A 844 -9.46 23.84 -3.46
N TRP A 845 -8.19 24.27 -3.65
CA TRP A 845 -7.79 25.17 -4.74
C TRP A 845 -7.21 24.49 -5.99
N PRO A 846 -6.60 23.29 -5.99
CA PRO A 846 -6.18 22.65 -7.24
C PRO A 846 -7.37 22.42 -8.17
N LEU A 847 -7.19 22.58 -9.47
CA LEU A 847 -8.26 22.55 -10.48
C LEU A 847 -9.14 21.30 -10.39
N ARG A 848 -8.50 20.16 -10.20
CA ARG A 848 -9.15 18.86 -10.04
C ARG A 848 -10.10 18.83 -8.85
N PHE A 849 -9.67 19.34 -7.69
CA PHE A 849 -10.47 19.35 -6.47
C PHE A 849 -11.52 20.47 -6.42
N GLN A 850 -11.47 21.45 -7.32
CA GLN A 850 -12.55 22.41 -7.53
C GLN A 850 -13.73 21.80 -8.30
N ASN A 851 -13.46 20.77 -9.12
CA ASN A 851 -14.46 20.16 -9.98
C ASN A 851 -15.41 19.24 -9.17
N THR A 852 -16.71 19.49 -9.25
CA THR A 852 -17.74 18.70 -8.55
C THR A 852 -17.84 17.26 -9.02
N GLU A 853 -17.60 17.00 -10.32
CA GLU A 853 -17.60 15.64 -10.87
C GLU A 853 -16.40 14.85 -10.35
N PHE A 854 -15.23 15.50 -10.22
CA PHE A 854 -14.06 14.85 -9.63
C PHE A 854 -14.25 14.58 -8.14
N ARG A 855 -14.87 15.49 -7.38
CA ARG A 855 -15.19 15.23 -5.97
C ARG A 855 -16.14 14.04 -5.81
N ALA A 856 -17.16 13.94 -6.66
CA ALA A 856 -18.04 12.78 -6.69
C ALA A 856 -17.30 11.50 -7.05
N TYR A 857 -16.38 11.56 -8.01
CA TYR A 857 -15.52 10.44 -8.39
C TYR A 857 -14.58 10.02 -7.26
N LEU A 858 -13.89 10.97 -6.62
CA LEU A 858 -13.03 10.73 -5.45
C LEU A 858 -13.82 10.04 -4.34
N LYS A 859 -15.02 10.54 -4.03
CA LYS A 859 -15.90 9.95 -3.01
C LYS A 859 -16.30 8.51 -3.38
N SER A 860 -16.61 8.25 -4.63
CA SER A 860 -16.93 6.90 -5.14
C SER A 860 -15.74 5.95 -4.99
N ILE A 861 -14.53 6.38 -5.37
CA ILE A 861 -13.31 5.58 -5.25
C ILE A 861 -13.00 5.28 -3.77
N ILE A 862 -13.14 6.26 -2.89
CA ILE A 862 -12.96 6.03 -1.44
C ILE A 862 -13.98 5.01 -0.95
N GLN A 863 -15.26 5.16 -1.29
CA GLN A 863 -16.33 4.23 -0.86
C GLN A 863 -16.11 2.80 -1.36
N GLU A 864 -15.60 2.65 -2.58
CA GLU A 864 -15.32 1.33 -3.17
C GLU A 864 -14.14 0.63 -2.51
N HIS A 865 -13.13 1.38 -2.08
CA HIS A 865 -11.85 0.83 -1.65
C HIS A 865 -11.58 0.91 -0.15
N ILE A 866 -12.35 1.68 0.62
CA ILE A 866 -12.19 1.75 2.07
C ILE A 866 -12.65 0.43 2.72
N PRO A 867 -11.90 -0.14 3.67
CA PRO A 867 -12.35 -1.32 4.39
C PRO A 867 -13.66 -1.06 5.15
N ALA A 868 -14.58 -2.04 5.14
CA ALA A 868 -15.96 -1.89 5.60
C ALA A 868 -16.12 -1.45 7.07
N GLN A 869 -15.10 -1.70 7.92
CA GLN A 869 -15.11 -1.31 9.32
C GLN A 869 -14.88 0.20 9.53
N PHE A 870 -14.34 0.93 8.53
CA PHE A 870 -14.01 2.34 8.71
C PHE A 870 -15.18 3.28 8.34
N LYS A 871 -15.41 4.26 9.20
CA LYS A 871 -16.11 5.51 8.87
C LYS A 871 -15.08 6.53 8.41
N TYR A 872 -15.47 7.41 7.49
CA TYR A 872 -14.55 8.43 7.00
C TYR A 872 -15.25 9.79 6.85
N ASP A 873 -14.43 10.84 6.98
CA ASP A 873 -14.80 12.22 6.73
C ASP A 873 -13.92 12.81 5.63
N LEU A 874 -14.52 13.66 4.78
CA LEU A 874 -13.81 14.40 3.74
C LEU A 874 -13.82 15.89 4.11
N PHE A 875 -12.63 16.49 4.21
CA PHE A 875 -12.45 17.90 4.49
C PHE A 875 -11.73 18.58 3.34
N TYR A 876 -12.40 19.53 2.70
CA TYR A 876 -11.80 20.39 1.69
C TYR A 876 -11.39 21.71 2.35
N LEU A 877 -10.07 21.91 2.47
CA LEU A 877 -9.51 23.04 3.21
C LEU A 877 -8.94 24.10 2.26
N ASN A 878 -9.14 25.37 2.61
CA ASN A 878 -8.45 26.45 1.93
C ASN A 878 -6.97 26.51 2.34
N MET A 879 -6.20 27.35 1.65
CA MET A 879 -4.73 27.46 1.84
C MET A 879 -4.36 27.68 3.31
N ASN A 880 -5.00 28.64 4.00
CA ASN A 880 -4.67 28.98 5.39
C ASN A 880 -5.01 27.85 6.36
N GLN A 881 -6.19 27.20 6.16
CA GLN A 881 -6.60 26.07 6.98
C GLN A 881 -5.66 24.88 6.79
N LEU A 882 -5.26 24.60 5.55
CA LEU A 882 -4.37 23.49 5.27
C LEU A 882 -2.95 23.73 5.77
N SER A 883 -2.41 24.95 5.64
CA SER A 883 -1.10 25.30 6.20
C SER A 883 -1.06 25.11 7.71
N LEU A 884 -2.09 25.60 8.43
CA LEU A 884 -2.21 25.39 9.88
C LEU A 884 -2.32 23.89 10.24
N PHE A 885 -3.06 23.13 9.44
CA PHE A 885 -3.16 21.69 9.62
C PHE A 885 -1.79 21.01 9.40
N GLU A 886 -1.10 21.31 8.30
CA GLU A 886 0.22 20.75 7.98
C GLU A 886 1.24 21.03 9.09
N ASP A 887 1.33 22.24 9.58
CA ASP A 887 2.24 22.63 10.67
C ASP A 887 1.96 21.86 11.95
N THR A 888 0.67 21.75 12.32
CA THR A 888 0.26 21.03 13.52
C THR A 888 0.51 19.53 13.38
N TYR A 889 0.20 18.97 12.21
CA TYR A 889 0.36 17.55 11.90
C TYR A 889 1.83 17.13 11.87
N LEU A 890 2.68 17.97 11.27
CA LEU A 890 4.13 17.75 11.23
C LEU A 890 4.74 17.75 12.64
N ASN A 891 4.41 18.74 13.45
CA ASN A 891 4.87 18.82 14.83
C ASN A 891 4.40 17.61 15.66
N TRP A 892 3.14 17.20 15.48
CA TRP A 892 2.61 16.01 16.13
C TRP A 892 3.38 14.74 15.74
N LEU A 893 3.66 14.53 14.44
CA LEU A 893 4.43 13.39 13.94
C LEU A 893 5.85 13.38 14.52
N ASP A 894 6.52 14.53 14.58
CA ASP A 894 7.87 14.64 15.13
C ASP A 894 7.92 14.28 16.63
N LYS A 895 6.96 14.78 17.42
CA LYS A 895 6.86 14.46 18.84
C LYS A 895 6.48 12.99 19.08
N LYS A 896 5.59 12.44 18.26
CA LYS A 896 5.21 11.02 18.33
C LYS A 896 6.37 10.09 17.94
N LYS A 897 7.18 10.49 16.98
CA LYS A 897 8.40 9.79 16.57
C LYS A 897 9.43 9.74 17.68
N SER A 898 9.66 10.87 18.37
CA SER A 898 10.66 11.02 19.44
C SER A 898 10.20 10.50 20.81
N ASP A 899 9.03 9.88 20.92
CA ASP A 899 8.39 9.44 22.17
C ASP A 899 8.21 10.57 23.21
N ALA A 900 8.14 11.82 22.76
CA ALA A 900 7.79 12.95 23.60
C ALA A 900 6.29 12.98 23.88
N ILE A 901 5.79 12.01 24.68
CA ILE A 901 4.37 11.67 24.85
C ILE A 901 3.53 12.90 25.23
N ASN A 902 3.98 13.68 26.22
CA ASN A 902 3.23 14.84 26.69
C ASN A 902 3.06 15.92 25.60
N GLU A 903 4.12 16.16 24.83
CA GLU A 903 4.09 17.13 23.72
C GLU A 903 3.27 16.60 22.54
N ALA A 904 3.38 15.31 22.24
CA ALA A 904 2.58 14.65 21.21
C ALA A 904 1.08 14.74 21.52
N ASP A 905 0.68 14.59 22.79
CA ASP A 905 -0.70 14.72 23.22
C ASP A 905 -1.25 16.15 23.06
N VAL A 906 -0.40 17.18 23.31
CA VAL A 906 -0.80 18.59 23.07
C VAL A 906 -1.16 18.81 21.59
N TYR A 907 -0.27 18.37 20.67
CA TYR A 907 -0.53 18.51 19.23
C TYR A 907 -1.68 17.62 18.75
N ALA A 908 -1.83 16.41 19.33
CA ALA A 908 -2.99 15.55 19.03
C ALA A 908 -4.30 16.25 19.39
N LEU A 909 -4.36 16.91 20.55
CA LEU A 909 -5.55 17.66 20.97
C LEU A 909 -5.81 18.85 20.03
N GLN A 910 -4.78 19.57 19.62
CA GLN A 910 -4.90 20.66 18.64
C GLN A 910 -5.46 20.14 17.30
N LEU A 911 -4.96 18.98 16.80
CA LEU A 911 -5.47 18.35 15.60
C LEU A 911 -6.95 17.95 15.73
N ILE A 912 -7.34 17.39 16.88
CA ILE A 912 -8.73 17.05 17.17
C ILE A 912 -9.62 18.30 17.12
N GLN A 913 -9.17 19.42 17.72
CA GLN A 913 -9.89 20.69 17.69
C GLN A 913 -10.02 21.24 16.26
N LEU A 914 -8.95 21.18 15.46
CA LEU A 914 -8.98 21.58 14.05
C LEU A 914 -9.99 20.74 13.26
N LEU A 915 -9.92 19.40 13.36
CA LEU A 915 -10.84 18.49 12.66
C LEU A 915 -12.29 18.71 13.05
N ARG A 916 -12.58 19.06 14.32
CA ARG A 916 -13.93 19.40 14.78
C ARG A 916 -14.41 20.76 14.27
N SER A 917 -13.50 21.70 14.04
CA SER A 917 -13.83 23.03 13.51
C SER A 917 -14.14 23.00 12.01
N TYR A 918 -13.70 21.99 11.28
CA TYR A 918 -13.92 21.85 9.85
C TYR A 918 -15.29 21.23 9.57
N LYS A 919 -15.92 21.66 8.46
CA LYS A 919 -17.14 21.05 7.96
C LYS A 919 -16.82 19.86 7.07
N PRO A 920 -17.25 18.64 7.41
CA PRO A 920 -17.14 17.51 6.51
C PRO A 920 -18.12 17.67 5.33
N GLU A 921 -17.72 17.19 4.14
CA GLU A 921 -18.55 17.18 2.92
C GLU A 921 -19.45 15.93 2.85
#